data_942e351af0ca8d20bf445bdd74f583f3
#
_entry.id   942e351af0ca8d20bf445bdd74f583f3
#
_cell.length_a   1.000
_cell.length_b   1.000
_cell.length_c   1.000
_cell.angle_alpha   90.00
_cell.angle_beta   90.00
_cell.angle_gamma   90.00
#
_symmetry.space_group_name_H-M   'P 1'
#
loop_
_entity.id
_entity.type
_entity.pdbx_description
1 polymer ?
#
loop_
_entity_poly.entity_id
_entity_poly.type
_entity_poly.pdbx_seq_one_letter_code
_entity_poly.pdbx_strand_id
1 'polypeptide(L)'
;MTNKEYKKKRKINNRMKQKLALIFVLIVLALVGLSIRIVYINETNGEKYTKKVLQQQESNSLTLAYRRGDIYDRNGTVLATSEKVYNVILDPKVLTDHEELNKGCIDATLTALSEHFSYTKSELTTIYNEKKSSSYVVLEKQMTKDEISGFQAKMDEAGSKVKGVWFEEGYKRMYPYDTLACNVIGYTVSGNVGQYGIEEYYSSTLNGTNGRSYTYLNEALEPEKVIHEATDGYSVMSTIDVTLQGFVEDAIDGFMERYANAYRTGDGAKTVACIMMDPRNGEILAMASNRKYDLNQPYDVVANGLYTEEEAAALTDEERLNALNGLWRNFCVSDTYEPGSTVKPMTVAAALEAGTISTTEGYYCDGSQVVVAGQKPIHCAKRTGHGMITLEGALMFSCNDALMQIAAKMGYNEFVRYQRLFNFGLRTGIDLPGESRTDTVVYYVGDDAPYANLQIGPAELATCSFGQGFNVSMIQVASAFSSCINGGYYYQPHVVKKVMDSNGGTVEEMEGNLLRTTISEQTSAKIKDYLYSTMYGSVDGNGNSATGKKARVAGYAMGGKTGTAQKIPRGNGNYLVSFIGYAPYDEPQVVCYVIVDEPNAAYQPTSSFAQEIWKEVMQKSLPYLNIYETEEPPADMIDEYNATHAQKVEEAENAEGETSGNTSKEEGPIIDPQTGEEVKKPDLSKDPNIDQSTGMLKDLTQDDAYPSEILENVQPSMDETE
;
A
#
# COMPACT_ATOMS: atom_id res chain seq x y z
N MET A 1 -22.48 102.01 -45.39
CA MET A 1 -22.38 102.66 -44.06
C MET A 1 -22.25 101.60 -43.04
N THR A 2 -21.05 101.44 -42.50
CA THR A 2 -20.64 100.31 -41.62
C THR A 2 -20.74 100.73 -40.15
N ASN A 3 -21.48 99.98 -39.35
CA ASN A 3 -21.49 100.18 -37.93
C ASN A 3 -20.67 99.05 -37.26
N LYS A 4 -19.48 99.36 -36.77
CA LYS A 4 -18.62 98.53 -35.96
C LYS A 4 -18.99 98.75 -34.48
N GLU A 5 -19.70 97.78 -33.86
CA GLU A 5 -19.88 97.80 -32.43
C GLU A 5 -18.59 97.36 -31.71
N TYR A 6 -18.00 98.24 -30.94
CA TYR A 6 -16.90 97.92 -30.00
C TYR A 6 -17.44 97.27 -28.72
N LYS A 7 -17.27 95.97 -28.60
CA LYS A 7 -17.47 95.29 -27.27
C LYS A 7 -16.41 95.78 -26.30
N LYS A 8 -16.79 96.61 -25.33
CA LYS A 8 -15.97 96.98 -24.20
C LYS A 8 -15.58 95.75 -23.39
N LYS A 9 -14.31 95.31 -23.38
CA LYS A 9 -13.75 94.35 -22.44
C LYS A 9 -13.92 94.89 -21.02
N ARG A 10 -14.86 94.28 -20.22
CA ARG A 10 -14.95 94.56 -18.78
C ARG A 10 -13.65 94.19 -18.11
N LYS A 11 -12.84 95.11 -17.60
CA LYS A 11 -11.67 94.87 -16.80
C LYS A 11 -12.14 94.30 -15.46
N ILE A 12 -11.69 93.12 -15.12
CA ILE A 12 -11.95 92.46 -13.83
C ILE A 12 -11.36 93.35 -12.72
N ASN A 13 -12.21 93.89 -11.83
CA ASN A 13 -11.82 94.77 -10.75
C ASN A 13 -11.05 93.92 -9.69
N ASN A 14 -10.10 94.57 -8.96
CA ASN A 14 -9.24 93.90 -7.93
C ASN A 14 -10.06 93.15 -6.85
N ARG A 15 -11.25 93.66 -6.48
CA ARG A 15 -12.20 92.95 -5.61
C ARG A 15 -12.76 91.65 -6.23
N MET A 16 -12.93 91.58 -7.54
CA MET A 16 -13.40 90.40 -8.25
C MET A 16 -12.28 89.38 -8.40
N LYS A 17 -11.02 89.82 -8.59
CA LYS A 17 -9.83 88.94 -8.57
C LYS A 17 -9.62 88.31 -7.18
N GLN A 18 -9.80 89.13 -6.13
CA GLN A 18 -9.70 88.59 -4.75
C GLN A 18 -10.79 87.59 -4.43
N LYS A 19 -12.05 87.81 -4.86
CA LYS A 19 -13.12 86.82 -4.68
C LYS A 19 -12.86 85.55 -5.50
N LEU A 20 -12.34 85.67 -6.73
CA LEU A 20 -12.00 84.52 -7.56
C LEU A 20 -10.83 83.73 -6.95
N ALA A 21 -9.81 84.41 -6.45
CA ALA A 21 -8.69 83.80 -5.73
C ALA A 21 -9.14 83.08 -4.44
N LEU A 22 -10.09 83.68 -3.70
CA LEU A 22 -10.64 83.07 -2.49
C LEU A 22 -11.45 81.82 -2.83
N ILE A 23 -12.27 81.83 -3.88
CA ILE A 23 -13.02 80.66 -4.38
C ILE A 23 -12.05 79.58 -4.84
N PHE A 24 -10.98 79.93 -5.56
CA PHE A 24 -9.97 78.98 -6.01
C PHE A 24 -9.25 78.30 -4.82
N VAL A 25 -8.87 79.09 -3.81
CA VAL A 25 -8.27 78.59 -2.56
C VAL A 25 -9.24 77.64 -1.83
N LEU A 26 -10.53 77.96 -1.75
CA LEU A 26 -11.54 77.07 -1.16
C LEU A 26 -11.71 75.77 -1.90
N ILE A 27 -11.68 75.82 -3.27
CA ILE A 27 -11.75 74.59 -4.11
C ILE A 27 -10.49 73.73 -3.89
N VAL A 28 -9.31 74.33 -3.86
CA VAL A 28 -8.06 73.61 -3.59
C VAL A 28 -8.06 72.98 -2.21
N LEU A 29 -8.51 73.72 -1.17
CA LEU A 29 -8.67 73.16 0.19
C LEU A 29 -9.69 72.04 0.25
N ALA A 30 -10.79 72.13 -0.49
CA ALA A 30 -11.76 71.04 -0.59
C ALA A 30 -11.19 69.79 -1.28
N LEU A 31 -10.40 69.98 -2.35
CA LEU A 31 -9.70 68.88 -3.05
C LEU A 31 -8.63 68.24 -2.18
N VAL A 32 -7.86 69.03 -1.45
CA VAL A 32 -6.87 68.51 -0.46
C VAL A 32 -7.61 67.74 0.66
N GLY A 33 -8.71 68.27 1.18
CA GLY A 33 -9.54 67.58 2.18
C GLY A 33 -10.11 66.26 1.68
N LEU A 34 -10.56 66.21 0.43
CA LEU A 34 -11.02 64.97 -0.25
C LEU A 34 -9.87 63.96 -0.39
N SER A 35 -8.71 64.43 -0.82
CA SER A 35 -7.53 63.57 -0.98
C SER A 35 -7.08 62.98 0.36
N ILE A 36 -7.03 63.78 1.41
CA ILE A 36 -6.74 63.31 2.77
C ILE A 36 -7.78 62.29 3.23
N ARG A 37 -9.05 62.55 2.95
CA ARG A 37 -10.13 61.58 3.31
C ARG A 37 -10.04 60.28 2.52
N ILE A 38 -9.65 60.29 1.24
CA ILE A 38 -9.43 59.10 0.47
C ILE A 38 -8.25 58.25 1.04
N VAL A 39 -7.14 58.93 1.37
CA VAL A 39 -5.99 58.27 2.01
C VAL A 39 -6.38 57.68 3.38
N TYR A 40 -7.10 58.43 4.19
CA TYR A 40 -7.59 57.97 5.49
C TYR A 40 -8.53 56.74 5.38
N ILE A 41 -9.46 56.75 4.39
CA ILE A 41 -10.35 55.61 4.14
C ILE A 41 -9.54 54.39 3.66
N ASN A 42 -8.54 54.61 2.83
CA ASN A 42 -7.70 53.55 2.32
C ASN A 42 -6.85 52.92 3.42
N GLU A 43 -6.24 53.73 4.30
CA GLU A 43 -5.46 53.21 5.43
C GLU A 43 -6.31 52.55 6.55
N THR A 44 -7.47 53.11 6.86
CA THR A 44 -8.32 52.57 7.96
C THR A 44 -9.27 51.47 7.56
N ASN A 45 -9.69 51.43 6.31
CA ASN A 45 -10.67 50.48 5.82
C ASN A 45 -10.24 49.71 4.55
N GLY A 46 -9.02 49.94 4.04
CA GLY A 46 -8.50 49.33 2.84
C GLY A 46 -8.57 47.79 2.92
N GLU A 47 -8.05 47.21 4.02
CA GLU A 47 -8.14 45.77 4.27
C GLU A 47 -9.58 45.26 4.35
N LYS A 48 -10.49 46.03 4.96
CA LYS A 48 -11.90 45.67 5.08
C LYS A 48 -12.62 45.69 3.72
N TYR A 49 -12.30 46.65 2.86
CA TYR A 49 -12.85 46.71 1.51
C TYR A 49 -12.23 45.68 0.61
N THR A 50 -10.91 45.42 0.70
CA THR A 50 -10.24 44.33 0.00
C THR A 50 -10.81 42.96 0.42
N LYS A 51 -11.02 42.77 1.75
CA LYS A 51 -11.65 41.56 2.25
C LYS A 51 -13.12 41.40 1.80
N LYS A 52 -13.86 42.50 1.68
CA LYS A 52 -15.24 42.48 1.19
C LYS A 52 -15.31 42.24 -0.33
N VAL A 53 -14.37 42.73 -1.09
CA VAL A 53 -14.22 42.42 -2.53
C VAL A 53 -13.81 40.98 -2.72
N LEU A 54 -12.85 40.48 -1.94
CA LEU A 54 -12.46 39.07 -1.94
C LEU A 54 -13.63 38.14 -1.54
N GLN A 55 -14.42 38.51 -0.53
CA GLN A 55 -15.62 37.77 -0.16
C GLN A 55 -16.71 37.79 -1.22
N GLN A 56 -16.86 38.87 -1.99
CA GLN A 56 -17.75 38.94 -3.14
C GLN A 56 -17.23 38.12 -4.34
N GLN A 57 -15.91 38.06 -4.51
CA GLN A 57 -15.26 37.19 -5.50
C GLN A 57 -15.37 35.70 -5.12
N GLU A 58 -15.23 35.38 -3.83
CA GLU A 58 -15.45 34.02 -3.33
C GLU A 58 -16.87 33.52 -3.51
N SER A 59 -17.89 34.40 -3.46
CA SER A 59 -19.30 34.01 -3.63
C SER A 59 -19.67 33.61 -5.07
N ASN A 60 -18.83 33.92 -6.07
CA ASN A 60 -19.02 33.55 -7.47
C ASN A 60 -17.87 32.67 -8.00
N SER A 61 -17.09 32.07 -7.13
CA SER A 61 -15.95 31.24 -7.47
C SER A 61 -16.38 29.77 -7.51
N LEU A 62 -16.13 29.10 -8.63
CA LEU A 62 -16.25 27.66 -8.79
C LEU A 62 -14.92 27.02 -8.44
N THR A 63 -14.93 26.06 -7.52
CA THR A 63 -13.76 25.23 -7.24
C THR A 63 -13.58 24.19 -8.34
N LEU A 64 -12.38 24.11 -8.89
CA LEU A 64 -11.99 23.07 -9.83
C LEU A 64 -11.29 21.98 -9.04
N ALA A 65 -11.92 20.80 -8.93
CA ALA A 65 -11.38 19.70 -8.17
C ALA A 65 -10.11 19.14 -8.82
N TYR A 66 -9.07 18.90 -8.02
CA TYR A 66 -7.90 18.14 -8.47
C TYR A 66 -8.21 16.63 -8.49
N ARG A 67 -7.50 15.90 -9.34
CA ARG A 67 -7.49 14.43 -9.35
C ARG A 67 -6.46 13.91 -8.33
N ARG A 68 -6.89 13.06 -7.40
CA ARG A 68 -5.97 12.35 -6.50
C ARG A 68 -5.15 11.35 -7.31
N GLY A 69 -3.84 11.29 -7.07
CA GLY A 69 -2.91 10.41 -7.79
C GLY A 69 -3.28 8.93 -7.67
N ASP A 70 -2.90 8.15 -8.64
CA ASP A 70 -3.18 6.72 -8.69
C ASP A 70 -2.19 5.94 -7.81
N ILE A 71 -2.62 4.76 -7.34
CA ILE A 71 -1.74 3.79 -6.70
C ILE A 71 -1.63 2.59 -7.64
N TYR A 72 -0.39 2.24 -7.98
CA TYR A 72 -0.06 1.13 -8.85
C TYR A 72 0.62 0.00 -8.06
N ASP A 73 0.47 -1.24 -8.53
CA ASP A 73 1.34 -2.33 -8.12
C ASP A 73 2.76 -2.15 -8.69
N ARG A 74 3.68 -3.05 -8.34
CA ARG A 74 5.08 -2.98 -8.82
C ARG A 74 5.25 -3.13 -10.33
N ASN A 75 4.25 -3.69 -11.02
CA ASN A 75 4.22 -3.98 -12.46
C ASN A 75 3.41 -2.95 -13.26
N GLY A 76 2.80 -1.95 -12.60
CA GLY A 76 2.00 -0.89 -13.20
C GLY A 76 0.49 -1.18 -13.26
N THR A 77 0.02 -2.24 -12.61
CA THR A 77 -1.42 -2.52 -12.47
C THR A 77 -2.05 -1.49 -11.52
N VAL A 78 -3.20 -0.94 -11.90
CA VAL A 78 -3.90 0.08 -11.11
C VAL A 78 -4.58 -0.56 -9.89
N LEU A 79 -4.15 -0.20 -8.68
CA LEU A 79 -4.75 -0.63 -7.41
C LEU A 79 -5.78 0.38 -6.88
N ALA A 80 -5.57 1.66 -7.12
CA ALA A 80 -6.51 2.72 -6.78
C ALA A 80 -6.42 3.85 -7.81
N THR A 81 -7.57 4.35 -8.25
CA THR A 81 -7.66 5.46 -9.21
C THR A 81 -8.76 6.43 -8.82
N SER A 82 -8.82 7.58 -9.49
CA SER A 82 -9.85 8.59 -9.27
C SER A 82 -10.64 8.79 -10.55
N GLU A 83 -11.90 8.36 -10.53
CA GLU A 83 -12.83 8.51 -11.65
C GLU A 83 -13.52 9.87 -11.60
N LYS A 84 -13.70 10.49 -12.77
CA LYS A 84 -14.42 11.75 -12.89
C LYS A 84 -15.90 11.53 -12.71
N VAL A 85 -16.50 12.27 -11.78
CA VAL A 85 -17.92 12.22 -11.45
C VAL A 85 -18.52 13.62 -11.41
N TYR A 86 -19.84 13.69 -11.37
CA TYR A 86 -20.60 14.92 -11.44
C TYR A 86 -21.65 14.98 -10.35
N ASN A 87 -21.71 16.09 -9.62
CA ASN A 87 -22.85 16.41 -8.78
C ASN A 87 -23.87 17.18 -9.61
N VAL A 88 -25.14 16.81 -9.52
CA VAL A 88 -26.25 17.51 -10.17
C VAL A 88 -26.70 18.63 -9.28
N ILE A 89 -26.49 19.87 -9.72
CA ILE A 89 -26.82 21.08 -8.95
C ILE A 89 -28.01 21.78 -9.56
N LEU A 90 -29.05 22.00 -8.75
CA LEU A 90 -30.16 22.88 -9.08
C LEU A 90 -29.84 24.29 -8.57
N ASP A 91 -30.02 25.29 -9.42
CA ASP A 91 -29.97 26.72 -9.10
C ASP A 91 -31.40 27.29 -9.19
N PRO A 92 -32.18 27.26 -8.10
CA PRO A 92 -33.53 27.77 -8.07
C PRO A 92 -33.64 29.27 -8.40
N LYS A 93 -32.61 30.07 -8.06
CA LYS A 93 -32.59 31.49 -8.34
C LYS A 93 -32.51 31.75 -9.87
N VAL A 94 -31.53 31.12 -10.54
CA VAL A 94 -31.38 31.21 -12.01
C VAL A 94 -32.61 30.65 -12.71
N LEU A 95 -33.21 29.56 -12.21
CA LEU A 95 -34.45 29.00 -12.77
C LEU A 95 -35.62 29.95 -12.63
N THR A 96 -35.73 30.71 -11.53
CA THR A 96 -36.73 31.74 -11.33
C THR A 96 -36.56 32.92 -12.29
N ASP A 97 -35.33 33.40 -12.44
CA ASP A 97 -34.99 34.49 -13.38
C ASP A 97 -35.32 34.07 -14.83
N HIS A 98 -35.06 32.83 -15.21
CA HIS A 98 -35.45 32.33 -16.54
C HIS A 98 -36.95 32.17 -16.74
N GLU A 99 -37.70 31.80 -15.69
CA GLU A 99 -39.19 31.74 -15.76
C GLU A 99 -39.82 33.10 -15.99
N GLU A 100 -39.25 34.19 -15.42
CA GLU A 100 -39.70 35.55 -15.65
C GLU A 100 -39.51 35.98 -17.10
N LEU A 101 -38.39 35.55 -17.74
CA LEU A 101 -38.05 35.83 -19.10
C LEU A 101 -38.79 34.95 -20.12
N ASN A 102 -39.00 33.68 -19.79
CA ASN A 102 -39.59 32.69 -20.68
C ASN A 102 -40.40 31.67 -19.84
N LYS A 103 -41.74 31.89 -19.79
CA LYS A 103 -42.63 31.06 -19.00
C LYS A 103 -42.59 29.58 -19.33
N GLY A 104 -42.66 28.75 -18.31
CA GLY A 104 -42.67 27.30 -18.41
C GLY A 104 -41.31 26.66 -18.24
N CYS A 105 -40.26 27.42 -17.88
CA CYS A 105 -38.94 26.87 -17.59
C CYS A 105 -38.93 26.04 -16.32
N ILE A 106 -39.63 26.48 -15.26
CA ILE A 106 -39.76 25.75 -14.00
C ILE A 106 -40.37 24.37 -14.24
N ASP A 107 -41.54 24.34 -14.89
CA ASP A 107 -42.28 23.11 -15.16
C ASP A 107 -41.46 22.15 -16.04
N ALA A 108 -40.81 22.64 -17.10
CA ALA A 108 -39.97 21.85 -17.97
C ALA A 108 -38.76 21.26 -17.26
N THR A 109 -38.07 22.06 -16.42
CA THR A 109 -36.88 21.61 -15.68
C THR A 109 -37.23 20.56 -14.63
N LEU A 110 -38.28 20.80 -13.80
CA LEU A 110 -38.68 19.85 -12.78
C LEU A 110 -39.22 18.55 -13.37
N THR A 111 -39.89 18.61 -14.54
CA THR A 111 -40.31 17.42 -15.28
C THR A 111 -39.10 16.62 -15.79
N ALA A 112 -38.16 17.30 -16.47
CA ALA A 112 -36.96 16.65 -16.97
C ALA A 112 -36.13 16.00 -15.84
N LEU A 113 -35.97 16.67 -14.69
CA LEU A 113 -35.30 16.11 -13.53
C LEU A 113 -36.01 14.87 -13.00
N SER A 114 -37.36 14.89 -12.89
CA SER A 114 -38.13 13.74 -12.42
C SER A 114 -38.14 12.54 -13.39
N GLU A 115 -37.85 12.75 -14.66
CA GLU A 115 -37.75 11.69 -15.66
C GLU A 115 -36.38 11.02 -15.70
N HIS A 116 -35.33 11.71 -15.21
CA HIS A 116 -33.95 11.21 -15.30
C HIS A 116 -33.35 10.82 -13.96
N PHE A 117 -33.81 11.40 -12.87
CA PHE A 117 -33.28 11.15 -11.51
C PHE A 117 -34.37 10.63 -10.58
N SER A 118 -33.96 10.07 -9.44
CA SER A 118 -34.85 9.37 -8.49
C SER A 118 -35.75 10.30 -7.65
N TYR A 119 -36.29 11.38 -8.26
CA TYR A 119 -37.17 12.32 -7.61
C TYR A 119 -38.55 12.35 -8.25
N THR A 120 -39.59 12.49 -7.44
CA THR A 120 -40.91 12.86 -7.93
C THR A 120 -40.95 14.36 -8.24
N LYS A 121 -41.75 14.76 -9.21
CA LYS A 121 -41.97 16.18 -9.52
C LYS A 121 -42.48 16.98 -8.32
N SER A 122 -43.25 16.33 -7.41
CA SER A 122 -43.76 16.95 -6.17
C SER A 122 -42.63 17.29 -5.21
N GLU A 123 -41.69 16.38 -5.00
CA GLU A 123 -40.50 16.59 -4.13
C GLU A 123 -39.64 17.72 -4.68
N LEU A 124 -39.33 17.68 -5.99
CA LEU A 124 -38.59 18.75 -6.64
C LEU A 124 -39.27 20.11 -6.55
N THR A 125 -40.61 20.15 -6.63
CA THR A 125 -41.37 21.37 -6.47
C THR A 125 -41.25 21.91 -5.05
N THR A 126 -41.27 21.03 -4.04
CA THR A 126 -41.07 21.40 -2.64
C THR A 126 -39.68 21.98 -2.42
N ILE A 127 -38.63 21.27 -2.86
CA ILE A 127 -37.22 21.71 -2.81
C ILE A 127 -37.05 23.09 -3.48
N TYR A 128 -37.61 23.28 -4.69
CA TYR A 128 -37.56 24.54 -5.39
C TYR A 128 -38.25 25.67 -4.56
N ASN A 129 -39.43 25.43 -4.04
CA ASN A 129 -40.20 26.45 -3.30
C ASN A 129 -39.55 26.87 -1.99
N GLU A 130 -38.94 25.92 -1.28
CA GLU A 130 -38.22 26.17 -0.01
C GLU A 130 -36.90 26.93 -0.23
N LYS A 131 -36.27 26.76 -1.41
CA LYS A 131 -34.90 27.26 -1.67
C LYS A 131 -34.82 28.24 -2.83
N LYS A 132 -35.88 28.98 -3.16
CA LYS A 132 -35.99 29.91 -4.30
C LYS A 132 -34.83 30.92 -4.43
N SER A 133 -34.23 31.33 -3.33
CA SER A 133 -33.12 32.29 -3.31
C SER A 133 -31.73 31.64 -3.35
N SER A 134 -31.67 30.33 -3.34
CA SER A 134 -30.43 29.59 -3.37
C SER A 134 -29.95 29.45 -4.83
N SER A 135 -28.62 29.58 -5.02
CA SER A 135 -27.97 29.25 -6.29
C SER A 135 -27.28 27.88 -6.26
N TYR A 136 -27.40 27.14 -5.16
CA TYR A 136 -26.72 25.87 -5.00
C TYR A 136 -27.55 24.90 -4.16
N VAL A 137 -28.16 23.93 -4.83
CA VAL A 137 -28.88 22.82 -4.20
C VAL A 137 -28.41 21.52 -4.84
N VAL A 138 -27.69 20.70 -4.12
CA VAL A 138 -27.23 19.38 -4.60
C VAL A 138 -28.45 18.46 -4.64
N LEU A 139 -28.78 17.94 -5.81
CA LEU A 139 -29.81 16.92 -6.01
C LEU A 139 -29.19 15.52 -5.95
N GLU A 140 -28.22 15.25 -6.81
CA GLU A 140 -27.51 13.97 -6.87
C GLU A 140 -26.01 14.19 -6.72
N LYS A 141 -25.32 13.19 -6.20
CA LYS A 141 -23.87 13.23 -5.99
C LYS A 141 -23.17 12.09 -6.72
N GLN A 142 -21.96 12.37 -7.17
CA GLN A 142 -21.04 11.36 -7.72
C GLN A 142 -21.61 10.55 -8.88
N MET A 143 -22.44 11.18 -9.72
CA MET A 143 -22.99 10.56 -10.95
C MET A 143 -21.89 10.40 -11.99
N THR A 144 -21.91 9.30 -12.70
CA THR A 144 -21.03 9.07 -13.84
C THR A 144 -21.43 9.93 -15.05
N LYS A 145 -20.55 10.03 -16.05
CA LYS A 145 -20.85 10.75 -17.28
C LYS A 145 -22.05 10.15 -18.04
N ASP A 146 -22.17 8.82 -17.99
CA ASP A 146 -23.25 8.11 -18.70
C ASP A 146 -24.61 8.39 -18.03
N GLU A 147 -24.65 8.40 -16.70
CA GLU A 147 -25.89 8.70 -15.94
C GLU A 147 -26.41 10.11 -16.16
N ILE A 148 -25.55 11.10 -16.39
CA ILE A 148 -26.00 12.48 -16.63
C ILE A 148 -26.20 12.80 -18.11
N SER A 149 -25.68 11.99 -19.05
CA SER A 149 -25.63 12.30 -20.50
C SER A 149 -27.02 12.53 -21.12
N GLY A 150 -27.99 11.70 -20.73
CA GLY A 150 -29.38 11.82 -21.20
C GLY A 150 -30.05 13.13 -20.78
N PHE A 151 -29.81 13.58 -19.55
CA PHE A 151 -30.32 14.87 -19.06
C PHE A 151 -29.57 16.03 -19.71
N GLN A 152 -28.24 15.92 -19.87
CA GLN A 152 -27.44 16.94 -20.55
C GLN A 152 -27.88 17.15 -21.98
N ALA A 153 -28.19 16.09 -22.73
CA ALA A 153 -28.71 16.19 -24.09
C ALA A 153 -30.03 16.98 -24.14
N LYS A 154 -30.94 16.80 -23.19
CA LYS A 154 -32.17 17.59 -23.06
C LYS A 154 -31.92 19.08 -22.76
N MET A 155 -30.88 19.38 -22.00
CA MET A 155 -30.50 20.78 -21.74
C MET A 155 -29.99 21.47 -23.00
N ASP A 156 -29.23 20.74 -23.85
CA ASP A 156 -28.53 21.23 -25.02
C ASP A 156 -29.42 21.27 -26.27
N GLU A 157 -30.64 20.73 -26.24
CA GLU A 157 -31.59 20.78 -27.33
C GLU A 157 -31.89 22.25 -27.72
N ALA A 158 -31.97 22.51 -29.04
CA ALA A 158 -32.27 23.85 -29.56
C ALA A 158 -33.64 24.33 -29.09
N GLY A 159 -33.69 25.43 -28.32
CA GLY A 159 -34.92 25.97 -27.74
C GLY A 159 -35.37 25.31 -26.44
N SER A 160 -34.53 24.49 -25.82
CA SER A 160 -34.80 23.84 -24.54
C SER A 160 -35.19 24.83 -23.45
N LYS A 161 -36.27 24.52 -22.73
CA LYS A 161 -36.72 25.25 -21.55
C LYS A 161 -36.13 24.71 -20.25
N VAL A 162 -35.31 23.66 -20.32
CA VAL A 162 -34.60 23.12 -19.13
C VAL A 162 -33.47 24.08 -18.79
N LYS A 163 -33.59 24.77 -17.65
CA LYS A 163 -32.65 25.81 -17.19
C LYS A 163 -32.41 25.70 -15.71
N GLY A 164 -31.38 26.36 -15.20
CA GLY A 164 -31.06 26.38 -13.76
C GLY A 164 -30.55 25.04 -13.22
N VAL A 165 -29.99 24.20 -14.06
CA VAL A 165 -29.26 22.98 -13.64
C VAL A 165 -27.86 23.03 -14.22
N TRP A 166 -26.88 22.64 -13.44
CA TRP A 166 -25.51 22.51 -13.88
C TRP A 166 -24.81 21.35 -13.18
N PHE A 167 -23.67 20.91 -13.72
CA PHE A 167 -22.92 19.77 -13.20
C PHE A 167 -21.62 20.25 -12.58
N GLU A 168 -21.44 19.96 -11.30
CA GLU A 168 -20.20 20.22 -10.60
C GLU A 168 -19.28 19.00 -10.78
N GLU A 169 -18.14 19.21 -11.42
CA GLU A 169 -17.15 18.17 -11.64
C GLU A 169 -16.42 17.85 -10.33
N GLY A 170 -16.21 16.57 -10.09
CA GLY A 170 -15.45 16.05 -8.97
C GLY A 170 -14.80 14.73 -9.31
N TYR A 171 -14.21 14.09 -8.31
CA TYR A 171 -13.60 12.77 -8.46
C TYR A 171 -14.10 11.86 -7.35
N LYS A 172 -14.33 10.58 -7.70
CA LYS A 172 -14.61 9.48 -6.79
C LYS A 172 -13.44 8.53 -6.79
N ARG A 173 -12.96 8.15 -5.61
CA ARG A 173 -11.92 7.13 -5.48
C ARG A 173 -12.50 5.75 -5.78
N MET A 174 -11.79 4.96 -6.59
CA MET A 174 -12.17 3.62 -7.02
C MET A 174 -11.02 2.65 -6.81
N TYR A 175 -11.35 1.45 -6.35
CA TYR A 175 -10.42 0.36 -6.09
C TYR A 175 -10.85 -0.84 -6.92
N PRO A 176 -10.21 -1.07 -8.10
CA PRO A 176 -10.67 -2.06 -9.08
C PRO A 176 -10.66 -3.51 -8.59
N TYR A 177 -9.93 -3.81 -7.53
CA TYR A 177 -9.80 -5.15 -6.96
C TYR A 177 -10.50 -5.31 -5.60
N ASP A 178 -11.41 -4.42 -5.27
CA ASP A 178 -12.28 -4.42 -4.09
C ASP A 178 -11.55 -4.72 -2.77
N THR A 179 -11.23 -5.99 -2.49
CA THR A 179 -10.66 -6.44 -1.20
C THR A 179 -9.15 -6.69 -1.25
N LEU A 180 -8.55 -6.77 -2.44
CA LEU A 180 -7.14 -7.16 -2.60
C LEU A 180 -6.21 -6.13 -1.94
N ALA A 181 -5.29 -6.61 -1.12
CA ALA A 181 -4.33 -5.79 -0.36
C ALA A 181 -4.96 -4.65 0.47
N CYS A 182 -6.23 -4.81 0.89
CA CYS A 182 -7.00 -3.74 1.53
C CYS A 182 -6.29 -3.11 2.75
N ASN A 183 -5.64 -3.90 3.59
CA ASN A 183 -4.90 -3.41 4.75
C ASN A 183 -3.59 -2.68 4.39
N VAL A 184 -3.08 -2.83 3.16
CA VAL A 184 -1.88 -2.13 2.66
C VAL A 184 -2.27 -0.87 1.90
N ILE A 185 -3.32 -0.94 1.07
CA ILE A 185 -3.77 0.20 0.27
C ILE A 185 -4.46 1.25 1.16
N GLY A 186 -5.41 0.83 2.01
CA GLY A 186 -6.27 1.76 2.74
C GLY A 186 -7.36 2.35 1.86
N TYR A 187 -8.13 3.32 2.38
CA TYR A 187 -9.23 3.93 1.66
C TYR A 187 -9.30 5.44 1.90
N THR A 188 -10.15 6.15 1.15
CA THR A 188 -10.38 7.59 1.33
C THR A 188 -11.77 7.88 1.88
N VAL A 189 -11.86 8.97 2.65
CA VAL A 189 -13.14 9.55 3.09
C VAL A 189 -13.37 10.90 2.42
N SER A 190 -14.52 11.52 2.69
CA SER A 190 -14.88 12.83 2.14
C SER A 190 -13.74 13.84 2.25
N GLY A 191 -13.49 14.57 1.16
CA GLY A 191 -12.41 15.55 1.09
C GLY A 191 -11.05 14.96 0.70
N ASN A 192 -11.02 13.76 0.13
CA ASN A 192 -9.80 13.03 -0.26
C ASN A 192 -8.82 12.79 0.91
N VAL A 193 -9.36 12.59 2.12
CA VAL A 193 -8.54 12.25 3.28
C VAL A 193 -8.29 10.74 3.28
N GLY A 194 -7.04 10.33 3.16
CA GLY A 194 -6.64 8.92 3.25
C GLY A 194 -6.79 8.39 4.68
N GLN A 195 -7.23 7.15 4.79
CA GLN A 195 -7.37 6.40 6.04
C GLN A 195 -6.71 5.04 5.88
N TYR A 196 -5.82 4.70 6.78
CA TYR A 196 -5.02 3.48 6.75
C TYR A 196 -4.14 3.36 5.50
N GLY A 197 -3.22 2.40 5.52
CA GLY A 197 -2.40 2.01 4.38
C GLY A 197 -1.64 3.14 3.69
N ILE A 198 -1.36 2.93 2.40
CA ILE A 198 -0.70 3.89 1.51
C ILE A 198 -1.54 5.17 1.36
N GLU A 199 -2.88 5.04 1.35
CA GLU A 199 -3.79 6.18 1.23
C GLU A 199 -3.63 7.19 2.36
N GLU A 200 -3.36 6.74 3.60
CA GLU A 200 -3.09 7.62 4.74
C GLU A 200 -1.65 8.11 4.73
N TYR A 201 -0.68 7.20 4.64
CA TYR A 201 0.74 7.55 4.77
C TYR A 201 1.21 8.52 3.69
N TYR A 202 0.80 8.29 2.44
CA TYR A 202 1.12 9.13 1.30
C TYR A 202 0.01 10.12 0.94
N SER A 203 -0.90 10.45 1.89
CA SER A 203 -2.04 11.32 1.59
C SER A 203 -1.64 12.70 1.06
N SER A 204 -0.56 13.29 1.58
CA SER A 204 -0.04 14.57 1.10
C SER A 204 0.56 14.49 -0.31
N THR A 205 1.14 13.35 -0.69
CA THR A 205 1.71 13.09 -2.02
C THR A 205 0.62 12.84 -3.04
N LEU A 206 -0.37 12.01 -2.66
CA LEU A 206 -1.50 11.65 -3.51
C LEU A 206 -2.47 12.81 -3.74
N ASN A 207 -2.59 13.74 -2.79
CA ASN A 207 -3.46 14.91 -2.94
C ASN A 207 -2.79 15.99 -3.80
N GLY A 208 -3.61 16.61 -4.64
CA GLY A 208 -3.25 17.79 -5.41
C GLY A 208 -3.75 19.09 -4.74
N THR A 209 -3.82 20.12 -5.55
CA THR A 209 -4.34 21.45 -5.15
C THR A 209 -5.50 21.83 -6.04
N ASN A 210 -6.65 22.16 -5.43
CA ASN A 210 -7.81 22.63 -6.16
C ASN A 210 -7.50 23.92 -6.94
N GLY A 211 -7.97 23.96 -8.18
CA GLY A 211 -8.04 25.16 -8.97
C GLY A 211 -9.27 26.01 -8.62
N ARG A 212 -9.37 27.17 -9.23
CA ARG A 212 -10.51 28.07 -9.06
C ARG A 212 -10.86 28.73 -10.39
N SER A 213 -12.14 28.86 -10.67
CA SER A 213 -12.66 29.63 -11.78
C SER A 213 -13.59 30.71 -11.24
N TYR A 214 -13.32 31.97 -11.54
CA TYR A 214 -14.19 33.08 -11.16
C TYR A 214 -14.27 34.08 -12.27
N THR A 215 -15.39 34.85 -12.28
CA THR A 215 -15.61 35.92 -13.23
C THR A 215 -15.51 37.26 -12.52
N TYR A 216 -14.72 38.17 -13.06
CA TYR A 216 -14.63 39.54 -12.57
C TYR A 216 -14.96 40.53 -13.70
N LEU A 217 -15.31 41.76 -13.36
CA LEU A 217 -15.49 42.84 -14.35
C LEU A 217 -14.14 43.51 -14.58
N ASN A 218 -13.68 43.51 -15.84
CA ASN A 218 -12.46 44.21 -16.23
C ASN A 218 -12.65 45.75 -16.20
N GLU A 219 -11.62 46.51 -16.54
CA GLU A 219 -11.66 47.97 -16.54
C GLU A 219 -12.73 48.55 -17.49
N ALA A 220 -13.16 47.80 -18.49
CA ALA A 220 -14.23 48.16 -19.42
C ALA A 220 -15.63 47.75 -18.92
N LEU A 221 -15.74 47.20 -17.69
CA LEU A 221 -16.96 46.63 -17.08
C LEU A 221 -17.50 45.42 -17.83
N GLU A 222 -16.64 44.71 -18.58
CA GLU A 222 -16.98 43.45 -19.23
C GLU A 222 -16.64 42.28 -18.36
N PRO A 223 -17.46 41.23 -18.31
CA PRO A 223 -17.17 40.01 -17.53
C PRO A 223 -15.99 39.25 -18.14
N GLU A 224 -14.94 39.10 -17.39
CA GLU A 224 -13.74 38.33 -17.73
C GLU A 224 -13.60 37.13 -16.81
N LYS A 225 -13.44 35.92 -17.38
CA LYS A 225 -13.30 34.68 -16.66
C LYS A 225 -11.82 34.39 -16.42
N VAL A 226 -11.43 34.24 -15.16
CA VAL A 226 -10.08 33.76 -14.74
C VAL A 226 -10.20 32.33 -14.32
N ILE A 227 -9.31 31.50 -14.82
CA ILE A 227 -9.18 30.10 -14.45
C ILE A 227 -7.78 29.89 -13.88
N HIS A 228 -7.70 29.44 -12.64
CA HIS A 228 -6.52 28.84 -12.07
C HIS A 228 -6.73 27.33 -12.11
N GLU A 229 -6.01 26.67 -12.97
CA GLU A 229 -6.07 25.21 -13.15
C GLU A 229 -5.81 24.48 -11.83
N ALA A 230 -6.45 23.34 -11.62
CA ALA A 230 -6.10 22.43 -10.54
C ALA A 230 -4.74 21.78 -10.83
N THR A 231 -4.01 21.48 -9.79
CA THR A 231 -2.78 20.68 -9.90
C THR A 231 -3.07 19.30 -9.30
N ASP A 232 -2.99 18.25 -10.12
CA ASP A 232 -3.24 16.89 -9.70
C ASP A 232 -2.18 16.38 -8.72
N GLY A 233 -2.54 15.39 -7.90
CA GLY A 233 -1.61 14.74 -7.01
C GLY A 233 -0.63 13.83 -7.75
N TYR A 234 0.49 13.53 -7.11
CA TYR A 234 1.44 12.53 -7.60
C TYR A 234 0.88 11.12 -7.44
N SER A 235 1.23 10.24 -8.36
CA SER A 235 0.91 8.82 -8.28
C SER A 235 2.01 8.06 -7.55
N VAL A 236 1.65 6.91 -6.96
CA VAL A 236 2.56 6.06 -6.20
C VAL A 236 2.60 4.68 -6.83
N MET A 237 3.80 4.16 -7.10
CA MET A 237 4.01 2.75 -7.45
C MET A 237 4.43 2.00 -6.19
N SER A 238 3.63 1.00 -5.80
CA SER A 238 3.94 0.16 -4.64
C SER A 238 4.96 -0.92 -4.98
N THR A 239 5.46 -1.60 -3.95
CA THR A 239 6.27 -2.82 -4.07
C THR A 239 5.40 -4.08 -4.13
N ILE A 240 4.10 -3.95 -3.85
CA ILE A 240 3.13 -5.06 -3.88
C ILE A 240 3.02 -5.59 -5.30
N ASP A 241 3.00 -6.90 -5.42
CA ASP A 241 2.71 -7.62 -6.65
C ASP A 241 1.31 -8.22 -6.56
N VAL A 242 0.41 -7.79 -7.44
CA VAL A 242 -1.01 -8.23 -7.45
C VAL A 242 -1.13 -9.76 -7.51
N THR A 243 -0.27 -10.42 -8.28
CA THR A 243 -0.31 -11.88 -8.44
C THR A 243 0.15 -12.60 -7.18
N LEU A 244 1.28 -12.16 -6.59
CA LEU A 244 1.77 -12.72 -5.33
C LEU A 244 0.79 -12.45 -4.18
N GLN A 245 0.20 -11.26 -4.15
CA GLN A 245 -0.83 -10.90 -3.18
C GLN A 245 -2.05 -11.83 -3.32
N GLY A 246 -2.50 -12.10 -4.55
CA GLY A 246 -3.58 -13.04 -4.82
C GLY A 246 -3.24 -14.46 -4.32
N PHE A 247 -2.04 -14.97 -4.58
CA PHE A 247 -1.62 -16.29 -4.08
C PHE A 247 -1.64 -16.38 -2.55
N VAL A 248 -1.23 -15.30 -1.88
CA VAL A 248 -1.25 -15.22 -0.42
C VAL A 248 -2.69 -15.19 0.10
N GLU A 249 -3.54 -14.35 -0.47
CA GLU A 249 -4.93 -14.21 -0.03
C GLU A 249 -5.74 -15.49 -0.28
N ASP A 250 -5.60 -16.12 -1.45
CA ASP A 250 -6.23 -17.41 -1.78
C ASP A 250 -5.83 -18.50 -0.79
N ALA A 251 -4.55 -18.57 -0.43
CA ALA A 251 -4.06 -19.58 0.52
C ALA A 251 -4.60 -19.35 1.93
N ILE A 252 -4.74 -18.08 2.36
CA ILE A 252 -5.38 -17.72 3.64
C ILE A 252 -6.86 -18.11 3.61
N ASP A 253 -7.59 -17.71 2.57
CA ASP A 253 -9.03 -18.00 2.44
C ASP A 253 -9.29 -19.52 2.37
N GLY A 254 -8.51 -20.24 1.57
CA GLY A 254 -8.58 -21.70 1.49
C GLY A 254 -8.33 -22.40 2.83
N PHE A 255 -7.39 -21.86 3.63
CA PHE A 255 -7.17 -22.35 4.99
C PHE A 255 -8.37 -22.03 5.91
N MET A 256 -8.86 -20.80 5.89
CA MET A 256 -9.99 -20.37 6.72
C MET A 256 -11.24 -21.21 6.41
N GLU A 257 -11.51 -21.49 5.15
CA GLU A 257 -12.64 -22.33 4.71
C GLU A 257 -12.44 -23.79 5.14
N ARG A 258 -11.24 -24.37 4.91
CA ARG A 258 -10.91 -25.77 5.22
C ARG A 258 -11.07 -26.09 6.69
N TYR A 259 -10.74 -25.17 7.58
CA TYR A 259 -10.81 -25.33 9.02
C TYR A 259 -12.04 -24.67 9.67
N ALA A 260 -12.94 -24.07 8.90
CA ALA A 260 -14.22 -23.58 9.40
C ALA A 260 -15.03 -24.72 10.02
N ASN A 261 -15.52 -24.52 11.23
CA ASN A 261 -16.31 -25.51 11.99
C ASN A 261 -15.61 -26.86 12.24
N ALA A 262 -14.27 -26.94 12.10
CA ALA A 262 -13.55 -28.21 12.21
C ALA A 262 -13.56 -28.81 13.62
N TYR A 263 -13.40 -27.97 14.66
CA TYR A 263 -13.43 -28.39 16.05
C TYR A 263 -14.47 -27.64 16.88
N ARG A 264 -14.59 -26.33 16.64
CA ARG A 264 -15.61 -25.44 17.22
C ARG A 264 -16.37 -24.74 16.10
N THR A 265 -17.63 -24.37 16.34
CA THR A 265 -18.39 -23.55 15.39
C THR A 265 -17.70 -22.20 15.20
N GLY A 266 -17.59 -21.75 13.95
CA GLY A 266 -16.98 -20.49 13.54
C GLY A 266 -15.78 -20.67 12.62
N ASP A 267 -14.99 -19.62 12.51
CA ASP A 267 -13.89 -19.47 11.56
C ASP A 267 -12.78 -20.51 11.73
N GLY A 268 -11.99 -20.72 10.66
CA GLY A 268 -10.89 -21.68 10.61
C GLY A 268 -9.74 -21.34 11.58
N ALA A 269 -9.58 -20.08 11.92
CA ALA A 269 -8.67 -19.57 12.94
C ALA A 269 -9.12 -18.17 13.39
N LYS A 270 -8.59 -17.68 14.50
CA LYS A 270 -8.82 -16.31 14.94
C LYS A 270 -8.15 -15.29 14.00
N THR A 271 -6.89 -15.55 13.64
CA THR A 271 -6.17 -14.77 12.66
C THR A 271 -5.20 -15.65 11.89
N VAL A 272 -5.20 -15.49 10.58
CA VAL A 272 -4.17 -16.00 9.68
C VAL A 272 -3.56 -14.79 8.97
N ALA A 273 -2.23 -14.72 8.91
CA ALA A 273 -1.57 -13.62 8.23
C ALA A 273 -0.27 -14.09 7.56
N CYS A 274 0.10 -13.41 6.48
CA CYS A 274 1.28 -13.70 5.69
C CYS A 274 1.96 -12.42 5.21
N ILE A 275 3.30 -12.43 5.23
CA ILE A 275 4.16 -11.40 4.60
C ILE A 275 5.10 -12.10 3.64
N MET A 276 5.21 -11.58 2.42
CA MET A 276 6.29 -11.89 1.48
C MET A 276 7.19 -10.66 1.33
N MET A 277 8.50 -10.84 1.46
CA MET A 277 9.48 -9.75 1.47
C MET A 277 10.71 -10.13 0.64
N ASP A 278 11.24 -9.19 -0.13
CA ASP A 278 12.55 -9.32 -0.75
C ASP A 278 13.65 -9.01 0.28
N PRO A 279 14.45 -9.99 0.69
CA PRO A 279 15.49 -9.76 1.71
C PRO A 279 16.65 -8.91 1.24
N ARG A 280 16.78 -8.64 -0.08
CA ARG A 280 17.92 -7.92 -0.69
C ARG A 280 17.78 -6.40 -0.57
N ASN A 281 16.54 -5.89 -0.41
CA ASN A 281 16.25 -4.45 -0.41
C ASN A 281 15.17 -4.01 0.59
N GLY A 282 14.38 -4.96 1.15
CA GLY A 282 13.31 -4.67 2.09
C GLY A 282 11.94 -4.41 1.47
N GLU A 283 11.78 -4.59 0.15
CA GLU A 283 10.48 -4.48 -0.54
C GLU A 283 9.48 -5.52 -0.01
N ILE A 284 8.28 -5.08 0.33
CA ILE A 284 7.17 -5.97 0.67
C ILE A 284 6.44 -6.35 -0.63
N LEU A 285 6.52 -7.62 -0.99
CA LEU A 285 5.94 -8.14 -2.23
C LEU A 285 4.45 -8.48 -2.08
N ALA A 286 4.07 -8.97 -0.91
CA ALA A 286 2.68 -9.23 -0.52
C ALA A 286 2.53 -9.16 1.00
N MET A 287 1.37 -8.71 1.46
CA MET A 287 1.04 -8.61 2.87
C MET A 287 -0.48 -8.73 3.05
N ALA A 288 -0.94 -9.79 3.70
CA ALA A 288 -2.35 -10.05 3.89
C ALA A 288 -2.67 -10.70 5.23
N SER A 289 -3.94 -10.58 5.62
CA SER A 289 -4.54 -11.37 6.71
C SER A 289 -5.99 -11.73 6.35
N ASN A 290 -6.62 -12.61 7.15
CA ASN A 290 -8.04 -12.89 7.01
C ASN A 290 -8.97 -11.71 7.38
N ARG A 291 -8.42 -10.56 7.77
CA ARG A 291 -9.16 -9.31 8.03
C ARG A 291 -9.31 -8.53 6.73
N LYS A 292 -10.21 -8.98 5.85
CA LYS A 292 -10.45 -8.38 4.53
C LYS A 292 -11.68 -7.48 4.58
N TYR A 293 -11.66 -6.41 3.78
CA TYR A 293 -12.81 -5.51 3.61
C TYR A 293 -12.79 -4.90 2.21
N ASP A 294 -13.98 -4.57 1.72
CA ASP A 294 -14.16 -3.86 0.45
C ASP A 294 -13.72 -2.40 0.60
N LEU A 295 -12.68 -2.03 -0.15
CA LEU A 295 -12.13 -0.66 -0.18
C LEU A 295 -13.14 0.36 -0.72
N ASN A 296 -14.10 -0.07 -1.55
CA ASN A 296 -15.16 0.78 -2.08
C ASN A 296 -16.32 0.95 -1.08
N GLN A 297 -16.46 0.03 -0.09
CA GLN A 297 -17.51 0.01 0.94
C GLN A 297 -16.95 -0.23 2.35
N PRO A 298 -15.92 0.51 2.79
CA PRO A 298 -15.16 0.18 4.00
C PRO A 298 -15.99 0.25 5.31
N TYR A 299 -17.11 0.95 5.31
CA TYR A 299 -17.99 1.14 6.48
C TYR A 299 -19.16 0.16 6.56
N ASP A 300 -19.37 -0.63 5.51
CA ASP A 300 -20.49 -1.57 5.48
C ASP A 300 -20.14 -2.88 6.20
N VAL A 301 -20.65 -3.03 7.42
CA VAL A 301 -20.37 -4.20 8.27
C VAL A 301 -21.03 -5.48 7.76
N VAL A 302 -22.08 -5.36 6.91
CA VAL A 302 -22.78 -6.50 6.30
C VAL A 302 -22.06 -6.94 5.03
N ALA A 303 -21.76 -6.00 4.13
CA ALA A 303 -21.00 -6.28 2.92
C ALA A 303 -19.61 -6.89 3.23
N ASN A 304 -19.00 -6.46 4.35
CA ASN A 304 -17.72 -6.98 4.83
C ASN A 304 -17.85 -8.26 5.68
N GLY A 305 -19.02 -8.86 5.76
CA GLY A 305 -19.23 -10.15 6.40
C GLY A 305 -19.06 -10.20 7.92
N LEU A 306 -19.03 -9.04 8.58
CA LEU A 306 -18.88 -8.97 10.04
C LEU A 306 -20.18 -9.32 10.79
N TYR A 307 -21.33 -8.94 10.25
CA TYR A 307 -22.65 -9.11 10.83
C TYR A 307 -23.69 -9.37 9.75
N THR A 308 -24.77 -10.04 10.13
CA THR A 308 -26.01 -10.09 9.33
C THR A 308 -26.72 -8.74 9.36
N GLU A 309 -27.67 -8.50 8.44
CA GLU A 309 -28.49 -7.26 8.44
C GLU A 309 -29.23 -7.04 9.77
N GLU A 310 -29.76 -8.12 10.37
CA GLU A 310 -30.47 -8.07 11.64
C GLU A 310 -29.56 -7.70 12.81
N GLU A 311 -28.35 -8.30 12.87
CA GLU A 311 -27.35 -7.99 13.89
C GLU A 311 -26.82 -6.56 13.71
N ALA A 312 -26.53 -6.15 12.48
CA ALA A 312 -26.05 -4.82 12.15
C ALA A 312 -27.03 -3.71 12.53
N ALA A 313 -28.35 -3.97 12.39
CA ALA A 313 -29.39 -3.03 12.81
C ALA A 313 -29.49 -2.85 14.35
N ALA A 314 -29.00 -3.84 15.11
CA ALA A 314 -29.02 -3.81 16.57
C ALA A 314 -27.75 -3.19 17.19
N LEU A 315 -26.67 -2.99 16.39
CA LEU A 315 -25.41 -2.43 16.87
C LEU A 315 -25.52 -0.97 17.25
N THR A 316 -24.89 -0.60 18.35
CA THR A 316 -24.59 0.80 18.65
C THR A 316 -23.48 1.32 17.74
N ASP A 317 -23.37 2.65 17.58
CA ASP A 317 -22.30 3.27 16.80
C ASP A 317 -20.91 2.90 17.32
N GLU A 318 -20.75 2.75 18.64
CA GLU A 318 -19.49 2.35 19.28
C GLU A 318 -19.12 0.90 18.95
N GLU A 319 -20.08 -0.05 19.04
CA GLU A 319 -19.85 -1.45 18.67
C GLU A 319 -19.50 -1.60 17.20
N ARG A 320 -20.22 -0.89 16.32
CA ARG A 320 -19.95 -0.84 14.89
C ARG A 320 -18.53 -0.32 14.60
N LEU A 321 -18.15 0.81 15.22
CA LEU A 321 -16.83 1.39 15.04
C LEU A 321 -15.71 0.48 15.57
N ASN A 322 -15.92 -0.18 16.71
CA ASN A 322 -14.94 -1.12 17.28
C ASN A 322 -14.73 -2.33 16.36
N ALA A 323 -15.80 -2.87 15.77
CA ALA A 323 -15.70 -3.98 14.82
C ALA A 323 -14.91 -3.56 13.56
N LEU A 324 -15.23 -2.40 12.98
CA LEU A 324 -14.56 -1.84 11.81
C LEU A 324 -13.09 -1.52 12.08
N ASN A 325 -12.76 -0.93 13.23
CA ASN A 325 -11.36 -0.69 13.62
C ASN A 325 -10.55 -1.99 13.72
N GLY A 326 -11.18 -3.09 14.18
CA GLY A 326 -10.56 -4.41 14.18
C GLY A 326 -10.28 -4.94 12.78
N LEU A 327 -11.13 -4.60 11.81
CA LEU A 327 -11.04 -5.02 10.41
C LEU A 327 -10.00 -4.21 9.63
N TRP A 328 -10.02 -2.88 9.77
CA TRP A 328 -9.13 -1.97 9.04
C TRP A 328 -7.67 -2.06 9.48
N ARG A 329 -7.44 -2.53 10.71
CA ARG A 329 -6.11 -2.60 11.29
C ARG A 329 -5.26 -3.66 10.58
N ASN A 330 -4.09 -3.26 10.07
CA ASN A 330 -3.11 -4.17 9.48
C ASN A 330 -2.44 -5.01 10.56
N PHE A 331 -2.82 -6.30 10.63
CA PHE A 331 -2.27 -7.22 11.63
C PHE A 331 -0.75 -7.35 11.54
N CYS A 332 -0.21 -7.39 10.34
CA CYS A 332 1.22 -7.64 10.12
C CYS A 332 2.13 -6.54 10.68
N VAL A 333 1.60 -5.33 10.80
CA VAL A 333 2.33 -4.12 11.24
C VAL A 333 1.93 -3.67 12.65
N SER A 334 0.64 -3.80 12.96
CA SER A 334 0.06 -3.17 14.16
C SER A 334 -0.16 -4.11 15.34
N ASP A 335 -0.33 -5.41 15.10
CA ASP A 335 -0.55 -6.38 16.17
C ASP A 335 0.75 -7.00 16.66
N THR A 336 0.83 -7.29 17.97
CA THR A 336 2.02 -7.85 18.58
C THR A 336 1.72 -9.18 19.27
N TYR A 337 2.69 -10.07 19.22
CA TYR A 337 2.59 -11.41 19.78
C TYR A 337 3.97 -11.93 20.20
N GLU A 338 4.01 -12.99 21.01
CA GLU A 338 5.26 -13.68 21.31
C GLU A 338 5.69 -14.53 20.10
N PRO A 339 6.90 -14.29 19.52
CA PRO A 339 7.30 -14.89 18.24
C PRO A 339 7.55 -16.41 18.33
N GLY A 340 7.80 -16.94 19.52
CA GLY A 340 8.18 -18.32 19.70
C GLY A 340 9.49 -18.66 18.98
N SER A 341 9.60 -19.90 18.50
CA SER A 341 10.85 -20.44 17.96
C SER A 341 11.34 -19.81 16.65
N THR A 342 10.57 -18.90 16.02
CA THR A 342 11.02 -18.18 14.81
C THR A 342 12.18 -17.23 15.06
N VAL A 343 12.42 -16.80 16.32
CA VAL A 343 13.56 -15.94 16.67
C VAL A 343 14.83 -16.71 17.04
N LYS A 344 14.78 -18.04 17.12
CA LYS A 344 15.96 -18.84 17.46
C LYS A 344 17.14 -18.65 16.50
N PRO A 345 16.94 -18.51 15.19
CA PRO A 345 18.02 -18.17 14.27
C PRO A 345 18.76 -16.90 14.68
N MET A 346 18.02 -15.85 15.11
CA MET A 346 18.60 -14.58 15.54
C MET A 346 19.42 -14.76 16.85
N THR A 347 18.91 -15.55 17.79
CA THR A 347 19.64 -15.86 19.03
C THR A 347 20.94 -16.61 18.75
N VAL A 348 20.90 -17.61 17.88
CA VAL A 348 22.10 -18.38 17.49
C VAL A 348 23.09 -17.52 16.72
N ALA A 349 22.60 -16.73 15.75
CA ALA A 349 23.38 -15.77 14.98
C ALA A 349 24.11 -14.77 15.90
N ALA A 350 23.38 -14.20 16.85
CA ALA A 350 23.92 -13.28 17.86
C ALA A 350 25.04 -13.90 18.69
N ALA A 351 24.84 -15.12 19.17
CA ALA A 351 25.82 -15.81 19.99
C ALA A 351 27.10 -16.22 19.21
N LEU A 352 26.95 -16.61 17.96
CA LEU A 352 28.07 -16.87 17.05
C LEU A 352 28.84 -15.58 16.73
N GLU A 353 28.15 -14.52 16.37
CA GLU A 353 28.75 -13.23 16.03
C GLU A 353 29.46 -12.58 17.23
N ALA A 354 28.91 -12.74 18.43
CA ALA A 354 29.55 -12.29 19.67
C ALA A 354 30.75 -13.18 20.08
N GLY A 355 31.00 -14.28 19.37
CA GLY A 355 32.08 -15.25 19.71
C GLY A 355 31.88 -15.98 21.04
N THR A 356 30.66 -15.98 21.58
CA THR A 356 30.35 -16.63 22.89
C THR A 356 30.13 -18.14 22.77
N ILE A 357 29.88 -18.61 21.54
CA ILE A 357 29.77 -20.01 21.15
C ILE A 357 30.54 -20.30 19.87
N SER A 358 30.85 -21.57 19.60
CA SER A 358 31.45 -22.00 18.34
C SER A 358 30.55 -22.98 17.59
N THR A 359 30.78 -23.11 16.26
CA THR A 359 30.01 -24.02 15.40
C THR A 359 30.18 -25.49 15.74
N THR A 360 31.26 -25.85 16.51
CA THR A 360 31.58 -27.21 16.89
C THR A 360 31.06 -27.61 18.28
N GLU A 361 30.38 -26.67 18.97
CA GLU A 361 29.85 -26.95 20.29
C GLU A 361 28.65 -27.90 20.26
N GLY A 362 28.60 -28.77 21.28
CA GLY A 362 27.46 -29.66 21.58
C GLY A 362 26.66 -29.18 22.79
N TYR A 363 25.38 -29.49 22.77
CA TYR A 363 24.42 -29.14 23.84
C TYR A 363 23.68 -30.40 24.28
N TYR A 364 23.60 -30.61 25.58
CA TYR A 364 22.83 -31.73 26.13
C TYR A 364 21.45 -31.27 26.58
N CYS A 365 20.41 -31.93 26.07
CA CYS A 365 19.01 -31.65 26.39
C CYS A 365 18.37 -32.87 27.06
N ASP A 366 18.02 -32.76 28.33
CA ASP A 366 17.28 -33.78 29.09
C ASP A 366 15.75 -33.49 29.11
N GLY A 367 15.30 -32.40 28.45
CA GLY A 367 13.88 -32.01 28.35
C GLY A 367 13.47 -30.88 29.30
N SER A 368 14.36 -30.41 30.20
CA SER A 368 14.07 -29.29 31.07
C SER A 368 15.34 -28.69 31.67
N GLN A 369 15.28 -27.41 32.06
CA GLN A 369 16.38 -26.72 32.74
C GLN A 369 15.89 -25.93 33.94
N VAL A 370 16.54 -26.11 35.09
CA VAL A 370 16.35 -25.27 36.28
C VAL A 370 17.25 -24.06 36.16
N VAL A 371 16.70 -22.95 35.66
CA VAL A 371 17.45 -21.72 35.42
C VAL A 371 17.70 -20.91 36.68
N VAL A 372 16.75 -20.96 37.62
CA VAL A 372 16.83 -20.28 38.93
C VAL A 372 16.61 -21.29 40.01
N ALA A 373 17.55 -21.38 40.97
CA ALA A 373 17.48 -22.31 42.08
C ALA A 373 16.18 -22.14 42.89
N GLY A 374 15.45 -23.21 43.13
CA GLY A 374 14.18 -23.20 43.86
C GLY A 374 12.94 -22.83 43.02
N GLN A 375 13.10 -22.47 41.74
CA GLN A 375 11.98 -22.28 40.83
C GLN A 375 11.67 -23.55 40.05
N LYS A 376 10.45 -23.55 39.39
CA LYS A 376 10.07 -24.64 38.48
C LYS A 376 10.97 -24.66 37.27
N PRO A 377 11.32 -25.84 36.73
CA PRO A 377 12.13 -25.94 35.52
C PRO A 377 11.37 -25.36 34.30
N ILE A 378 12.12 -24.74 33.41
CA ILE A 378 11.64 -24.37 32.08
C ILE A 378 11.84 -25.58 31.17
N HIS A 379 10.81 -25.92 30.40
CA HIS A 379 10.79 -27.16 29.67
C HIS A 379 11.07 -26.98 28.16
N CYS A 380 11.76 -27.99 27.60
CA CYS A 380 11.81 -28.18 26.16
C CYS A 380 10.47 -28.72 25.64
N ALA A 381 10.19 -28.52 24.35
CA ALA A 381 9.01 -29.07 23.68
C ALA A 381 9.03 -30.62 23.74
N LYS A 382 10.20 -31.23 23.53
CA LYS A 382 10.41 -32.67 23.73
C LYS A 382 10.75 -32.92 25.20
N ARG A 383 9.78 -33.33 26.00
CA ARG A 383 9.88 -33.53 27.46
C ARG A 383 10.88 -34.64 27.85
N THR A 384 11.12 -35.60 26.96
CA THR A 384 12.10 -36.67 27.14
C THR A 384 13.52 -36.26 26.79
N GLY A 385 13.71 -35.01 26.37
CA GLY A 385 14.99 -34.50 25.90
C GLY A 385 15.36 -34.92 24.48
N HIS A 386 16.27 -34.16 23.87
CA HIS A 386 16.85 -34.45 22.56
C HIS A 386 18.16 -35.26 22.66
N GLY A 387 18.73 -35.40 23.87
CA GLY A 387 20.05 -35.96 24.07
C GLY A 387 21.18 -34.98 23.76
N MET A 388 22.33 -35.49 23.34
CA MET A 388 23.44 -34.66 22.88
C MET A 388 23.18 -34.24 21.43
N ILE A 389 23.13 -32.94 21.19
CA ILE A 389 22.89 -32.36 19.86
C ILE A 389 23.93 -31.31 19.50
N THR A 390 24.18 -31.11 18.25
CA THR A 390 25.04 -30.02 17.70
C THR A 390 24.31 -28.68 17.74
N LEU A 391 25.01 -27.59 17.48
CA LEU A 391 24.41 -26.27 17.28
C LEU A 391 23.38 -26.27 16.13
N GLU A 392 23.69 -26.94 15.02
CA GLU A 392 22.76 -27.21 13.92
C GLU A 392 21.50 -27.94 14.42
N GLY A 393 21.69 -29.02 15.21
CA GLY A 393 20.59 -29.76 15.82
C GLY A 393 19.74 -28.93 16.77
N ALA A 394 20.30 -27.91 17.41
CA ALA A 394 19.54 -26.98 18.26
C ALA A 394 18.46 -26.20 17.45
N LEU A 395 18.77 -25.78 16.22
CA LEU A 395 17.81 -25.15 15.31
C LEU A 395 16.93 -26.17 14.60
N MET A 396 17.51 -27.25 14.09
CA MET A 396 16.84 -28.31 13.34
C MET A 396 15.68 -28.95 14.14
N PHE A 397 15.93 -29.27 15.41
CA PHE A 397 14.95 -29.86 16.32
C PHE A 397 14.19 -28.83 17.16
N SER A 398 14.50 -27.56 16.98
CA SER A 398 13.90 -26.46 17.74
C SER A 398 14.04 -26.65 19.28
N CYS A 399 15.21 -27.01 19.75
CA CYS A 399 15.47 -27.31 21.13
C CYS A 399 15.50 -26.07 22.03
N ASN A 400 14.55 -25.94 22.99
CA ASN A 400 14.53 -24.79 23.91
C ASN A 400 15.69 -24.85 24.89
N ASP A 401 16.04 -26.05 25.35
CA ASP A 401 17.10 -26.25 26.34
C ASP A 401 18.47 -25.80 25.80
N ALA A 402 18.82 -26.18 24.57
CA ALA A 402 20.04 -25.71 23.93
C ALA A 402 20.06 -24.18 23.82
N LEU A 403 18.93 -23.54 23.47
CA LEU A 403 18.85 -22.08 23.36
C LEU A 403 19.03 -21.38 24.70
N MET A 404 18.50 -21.95 25.81
CA MET A 404 18.75 -21.45 27.16
C MET A 404 20.23 -21.52 27.53
N GLN A 405 20.91 -22.61 27.19
CA GLN A 405 22.36 -22.78 27.42
C GLN A 405 23.17 -21.77 26.58
N ILE A 406 22.80 -21.57 25.33
CA ILE A 406 23.41 -20.56 24.43
C ILE A 406 23.26 -19.15 25.00
N ALA A 407 22.05 -18.75 25.39
CA ALA A 407 21.80 -17.43 25.95
C ALA A 407 22.52 -17.23 27.31
N ALA A 408 22.60 -18.25 28.13
CA ALA A 408 23.37 -18.19 29.41
C ALA A 408 24.86 -17.92 29.14
N LYS A 409 25.46 -18.53 28.10
CA LYS A 409 26.84 -18.24 27.68
C LYS A 409 27.01 -16.86 27.12
N MET A 410 26.04 -16.40 26.33
CA MET A 410 26.02 -15.07 25.75
C MET A 410 25.93 -13.96 26.82
N GLY A 411 25.12 -14.20 27.86
CA GLY A 411 24.87 -13.22 28.93
C GLY A 411 23.93 -12.10 28.52
N TYR A 412 23.51 -11.30 29.52
CA TYR A 412 22.45 -10.31 29.39
C TYR A 412 22.79 -9.18 28.42
N ASN A 413 23.99 -8.62 28.54
CA ASN A 413 24.40 -7.43 27.80
C ASN A 413 24.45 -7.71 26.30
N GLU A 414 25.09 -8.81 25.90
CA GLU A 414 25.18 -9.16 24.49
C GLU A 414 23.81 -9.58 23.94
N PHE A 415 23.00 -10.33 24.71
CA PHE A 415 21.67 -10.69 24.28
C PHE A 415 20.81 -9.47 23.96
N VAL A 416 20.76 -8.49 24.86
CA VAL A 416 19.97 -7.25 24.65
C VAL A 416 20.54 -6.39 23.52
N ARG A 417 21.89 -6.32 23.41
CA ARG A 417 22.54 -5.62 22.32
C ARG A 417 22.11 -6.15 20.95
N TYR A 418 22.10 -7.48 20.78
CA TYR A 418 21.69 -8.08 19.53
C TYR A 418 20.18 -8.00 19.28
N GLN A 419 19.33 -8.10 20.32
CA GLN A 419 17.92 -7.85 20.14
C GLN A 419 17.66 -6.45 19.53
N ARG A 420 18.40 -5.43 20.00
CA ARG A 420 18.33 -4.09 19.41
C ARG A 420 18.91 -4.02 17.99
N LEU A 421 20.00 -4.73 17.71
CA LEU A 421 20.55 -4.81 16.35
C LEU A 421 19.54 -5.45 15.38
N PHE A 422 18.79 -6.44 15.82
CA PHE A 422 17.67 -7.02 15.07
C PHE A 422 16.37 -6.18 15.13
N ASN A 423 16.44 -4.99 15.72
CA ASN A 423 15.35 -4.02 15.79
C ASN A 423 14.16 -4.42 16.69
N PHE A 424 14.31 -5.43 17.54
CA PHE A 424 13.26 -5.77 18.51
C PHE A 424 13.11 -4.67 19.56
N GLY A 425 11.87 -4.28 19.86
CA GLY A 425 11.55 -3.14 20.72
C GLY A 425 11.55 -1.78 20.04
N LEU A 426 11.88 -1.70 18.76
CA LEU A 426 11.90 -0.46 17.95
C LEU A 426 10.93 -0.61 16.79
N ARG A 427 10.48 0.54 16.22
CA ARG A 427 9.75 0.53 14.95
C ARG A 427 10.70 0.20 13.81
N THR A 428 10.22 -0.53 12.82
CA THR A 428 10.99 -0.81 11.60
C THR A 428 11.10 0.40 10.70
N GLY A 429 10.14 1.33 10.83
CA GLY A 429 10.03 2.50 9.99
C GLY A 429 9.37 2.18 8.63
N ILE A 430 8.59 1.10 8.55
CA ILE A 430 7.79 0.82 7.36
C ILE A 430 6.89 2.02 7.03
N ASP A 431 6.75 2.32 5.76
CA ASP A 431 5.96 3.43 5.23
C ASP A 431 4.44 3.13 5.23
N LEU A 432 3.96 2.60 6.35
CA LEU A 432 2.55 2.35 6.66
C LEU A 432 2.20 2.95 8.02
N PRO A 433 0.97 3.47 8.19
CA PRO A 433 0.52 3.99 9.48
C PRO A 433 0.25 2.87 10.49
N GLY A 434 0.20 3.22 11.76
CA GLY A 434 -0.23 2.31 12.82
C GLY A 434 0.82 1.28 13.25
N GLU A 435 2.10 1.43 12.86
CA GLU A 435 3.16 0.53 13.31
C GLU A 435 3.27 0.54 14.83
N SER A 436 3.12 -0.64 15.43
CA SER A 436 3.23 -0.81 16.87
C SER A 436 4.67 -0.60 17.35
N ARG A 437 4.80 0.19 18.39
CA ARG A 437 6.00 0.18 19.21
C ARG A 437 5.90 -0.99 20.19
N THR A 438 6.81 -1.94 20.13
CA THR A 438 6.82 -3.09 21.02
C THR A 438 7.46 -2.73 22.36
N ASP A 439 6.81 -1.83 23.12
CA ASP A 439 7.30 -1.34 24.42
C ASP A 439 7.36 -2.41 25.51
N THR A 440 6.91 -3.62 25.21
CA THR A 440 6.85 -4.76 26.12
C THR A 440 8.08 -5.66 26.07
N VAL A 441 9.17 -5.22 25.45
CA VAL A 441 10.46 -5.87 25.70
C VAL A 441 10.80 -5.60 27.15
N VAL A 442 10.83 -6.66 27.95
CA VAL A 442 10.98 -6.67 29.41
C VAL A 442 12.22 -5.90 29.92
N TYR A 443 12.99 -5.31 29.01
CA TYR A 443 14.33 -4.77 29.29
C TYR A 443 14.52 -3.35 28.78
N TYR A 444 13.47 -2.57 28.68
CA TYR A 444 13.62 -1.18 28.24
C TYR A 444 14.48 -0.41 29.23
N VAL A 445 15.69 -0.15 28.83
CA VAL A 445 16.55 0.87 29.41
C VAL A 445 16.41 2.08 28.52
N GLY A 446 16.04 3.24 29.08
CA GLY A 446 15.81 4.48 28.30
C GLY A 446 16.93 4.73 27.28
N ASP A 447 16.64 5.48 26.23
CA ASP A 447 17.51 5.66 25.08
C ASP A 447 18.95 6.11 25.42
N ASP A 448 19.16 6.70 26.59
CA ASP A 448 20.44 7.23 27.07
C ASP A 448 21.10 6.41 28.20
N ALA A 449 20.50 5.28 28.62
CA ALA A 449 21.06 4.54 29.74
C ALA A 449 22.02 3.41 29.28
N PRO A 450 23.22 3.34 29.85
CA PRO A 450 24.09 2.19 29.59
C PRO A 450 23.45 0.90 30.13
N TYR A 451 23.78 -0.24 29.51
CA TYR A 451 23.25 -1.57 29.84
C TYR A 451 23.35 -1.98 31.32
N ALA A 452 23.97 -1.17 32.16
CA ALA A 452 24.14 -1.40 33.60
C ALA A 452 22.84 -1.45 34.42
N ASN A 453 21.71 -0.97 33.88
CA ASN A 453 20.41 -0.95 34.54
C ASN A 453 19.40 -1.97 33.96
N LEU A 454 19.88 -3.01 33.29
CA LEU A 454 19.01 -4.05 32.72
C LEU A 454 18.24 -4.78 33.84
N GLN A 455 16.91 -4.74 33.72
CA GLN A 455 16.02 -5.52 34.63
C GLN A 455 15.65 -6.86 33.96
N ILE A 456 16.64 -7.59 33.44
CA ILE A 456 16.46 -8.94 32.92
C ILE A 456 17.05 -9.96 33.90
N GLY A 457 16.21 -10.87 34.37
CA GLY A 457 16.66 -11.99 35.21
C GLY A 457 17.06 -13.21 34.40
N PRO A 458 17.60 -14.24 35.04
CA PRO A 458 17.98 -15.49 34.37
C PRO A 458 16.80 -16.20 33.69
N ALA A 459 15.61 -16.14 34.28
CA ALA A 459 14.41 -16.75 33.73
C ALA A 459 13.93 -16.03 32.45
N GLU A 460 13.95 -14.70 32.45
CA GLU A 460 13.60 -13.89 31.32
C GLU A 460 14.61 -14.09 30.17
N LEU A 461 15.92 -14.07 30.45
CA LEU A 461 16.96 -14.38 29.46
C LEU A 461 16.73 -15.75 28.82
N ALA A 462 16.43 -16.75 29.61
CA ALA A 462 16.16 -18.09 29.15
C ALA A 462 14.93 -18.16 28.26
N THR A 463 13.80 -17.57 28.69
CA THR A 463 12.55 -17.61 27.90
C THR A 463 12.66 -16.78 26.59
N CYS A 464 13.32 -15.64 26.65
CA CYS A 464 13.51 -14.77 25.49
C CYS A 464 14.41 -15.42 24.44
N SER A 465 15.35 -16.27 24.84
CA SER A 465 16.23 -16.97 23.89
C SER A 465 15.49 -17.84 22.87
N PHE A 466 14.28 -18.30 23.21
CA PHE A 466 13.45 -19.11 22.33
C PHE A 466 12.11 -18.42 21.98
N GLY A 467 11.98 -17.11 22.23
CA GLY A 467 10.89 -16.27 21.74
C GLY A 467 9.66 -16.18 22.64
N GLN A 468 9.81 -16.35 23.95
CA GLN A 468 8.75 -16.10 24.92
C GLN A 468 9.19 -15.01 25.92
N GLY A 469 8.24 -14.22 26.42
CA GLY A 469 8.51 -13.15 27.38
C GLY A 469 8.77 -11.78 26.75
N PHE A 470 8.63 -11.65 25.44
CA PHE A 470 8.61 -10.38 24.72
C PHE A 470 7.68 -10.45 23.50
N ASN A 471 7.17 -9.31 23.07
CA ASN A 471 6.27 -9.22 21.92
C ASN A 471 6.96 -8.54 20.73
N VAL A 472 6.57 -8.96 19.55
CA VAL A 472 7.02 -8.43 18.25
C VAL A 472 5.86 -8.34 17.29
N SER A 473 5.96 -7.51 16.24
CA SER A 473 5.09 -7.56 15.06
C SER A 473 5.65 -8.52 14.01
N MET A 474 4.81 -8.92 13.05
CA MET A 474 5.26 -9.77 11.94
C MET A 474 6.36 -9.10 11.12
N ILE A 475 6.22 -7.82 10.83
CA ILE A 475 7.21 -7.08 10.04
C ILE A 475 8.57 -7.00 10.72
N GLN A 476 8.62 -6.89 12.06
CA GLN A 476 9.88 -6.93 12.80
C GLN A 476 10.58 -8.28 12.67
N VAL A 477 9.83 -9.39 12.76
CA VAL A 477 10.41 -10.74 12.61
C VAL A 477 10.88 -10.98 11.19
N ALA A 478 10.08 -10.59 10.18
CA ALA A 478 10.44 -10.74 8.78
C ALA A 478 11.74 -9.99 8.43
N SER A 479 11.85 -8.72 8.85
CA SER A 479 13.06 -7.91 8.62
C SER A 479 14.28 -8.44 9.36
N ALA A 480 14.12 -8.85 10.63
CA ALA A 480 15.21 -9.44 11.40
C ALA A 480 15.69 -10.79 10.81
N PHE A 481 14.75 -11.63 10.39
CA PHE A 481 15.07 -12.91 9.74
C PHE A 481 15.77 -12.68 8.40
N SER A 482 15.31 -11.74 7.60
CA SER A 482 15.94 -11.35 6.33
C SER A 482 17.41 -10.98 6.53
N SER A 483 17.73 -10.22 7.58
CA SER A 483 19.11 -9.88 7.88
C SER A 483 19.97 -11.08 8.33
N CYS A 484 19.38 -12.16 8.80
CA CYS A 484 20.13 -13.37 9.13
C CYS A 484 20.58 -14.19 7.92
N ILE A 485 19.94 -14.01 6.76
CA ILE A 485 20.15 -14.86 5.57
C ILE A 485 20.73 -14.12 4.35
N ASN A 486 20.76 -12.79 4.39
CA ASN A 486 21.19 -11.95 3.26
C ASN A 486 22.61 -11.38 3.41
N GLY A 487 23.43 -11.92 4.31
CA GLY A 487 24.78 -11.39 4.59
C GLY A 487 24.85 -10.47 5.81
N GLY A 488 23.76 -10.33 6.58
CA GLY A 488 23.70 -9.50 7.78
C GLY A 488 23.10 -8.11 7.57
N TYR A 489 22.61 -7.82 6.39
CA TYR A 489 22.10 -6.48 6.02
C TYR A 489 20.67 -6.29 6.47
N TYR A 490 20.42 -5.34 7.38
CA TYR A 490 19.08 -4.99 7.85
C TYR A 490 18.55 -3.80 7.06
N TYR A 491 17.69 -4.09 6.09
CA TYR A 491 17.01 -3.07 5.31
C TYR A 491 15.73 -2.59 6.01
N GLN A 492 15.40 -1.32 5.83
CA GLN A 492 14.10 -0.78 6.21
C GLN A 492 13.02 -1.38 5.30
N PRO A 493 12.01 -2.06 5.86
CA PRO A 493 10.91 -2.54 5.05
C PRO A 493 10.09 -1.38 4.48
N HIS A 494 9.60 -1.52 3.25
CA HIS A 494 8.79 -0.48 2.59
C HIS A 494 7.80 -1.10 1.60
N VAL A 495 6.69 -0.37 1.37
CA VAL A 495 5.61 -0.76 0.46
C VAL A 495 5.50 0.15 -0.76
N VAL A 496 6.24 1.25 -0.81
CA VAL A 496 6.29 2.15 -1.96
C VAL A 496 7.66 2.10 -2.60
N LYS A 497 7.68 1.90 -3.93
CA LYS A 497 8.87 1.84 -4.76
C LYS A 497 9.26 3.19 -5.32
N LYS A 498 8.28 3.96 -5.82
CA LYS A 498 8.52 5.29 -6.38
C LYS A 498 7.28 6.16 -6.39
N VAL A 499 7.52 7.46 -6.41
CA VAL A 499 6.53 8.52 -6.64
C VAL A 499 6.66 9.03 -8.06
N MET A 500 5.55 9.21 -8.76
CA MET A 500 5.50 9.61 -10.17
C MET A 500 4.64 10.86 -10.36
N ASP A 501 5.01 11.71 -11.29
CA ASP A 501 4.20 12.84 -11.71
C ASP A 501 3.01 12.41 -12.62
N SER A 502 2.17 13.35 -12.99
CA SER A 502 1.01 13.11 -13.85
C SER A 502 1.36 12.62 -15.28
N ASN A 503 2.61 12.72 -15.70
CA ASN A 503 3.11 12.25 -16.99
C ASN A 503 3.83 10.90 -16.89
N GLY A 504 3.89 10.30 -15.69
CA GLY A 504 4.60 9.06 -15.43
C GLY A 504 6.10 9.22 -15.18
N GLY A 505 6.59 10.47 -15.13
CA GLY A 505 7.99 10.75 -14.76
C GLY A 505 8.26 10.45 -13.29
N THR A 506 9.40 9.81 -12.98
CA THR A 506 9.80 9.52 -11.59
C THR A 506 10.20 10.83 -10.88
N VAL A 507 9.52 11.14 -9.79
CA VAL A 507 9.82 12.29 -8.90
C VAL A 507 10.74 11.87 -7.76
N GLU A 508 10.50 10.68 -7.20
CA GLU A 508 11.28 10.10 -6.12
C GLU A 508 11.30 8.58 -6.29
N GLU A 509 12.44 7.94 -6.07
CA GLU A 509 12.60 6.49 -6.11
C GLU A 509 13.14 6.02 -4.77
N MET A 510 12.49 5.01 -4.18
CA MET A 510 12.86 4.41 -2.91
C MET A 510 13.79 3.23 -3.21
N GLU A 511 15.09 3.47 -3.17
CA GLU A 511 16.07 2.38 -3.15
C GLU A 511 16.09 1.73 -1.77
N GLY A 512 16.45 0.45 -1.69
CA GLY A 512 16.55 -0.26 -0.42
C GLY A 512 17.40 0.48 0.61
N ASN A 513 16.79 0.98 1.69
CA ASN A 513 17.49 1.73 2.74
C ASN A 513 18.16 0.77 3.72
N LEU A 514 19.47 0.58 3.58
CA LEU A 514 20.27 -0.21 4.52
C LEU A 514 20.48 0.56 5.83
N LEU A 515 19.80 0.13 6.89
CA LEU A 515 19.89 0.78 8.21
C LEU A 515 21.17 0.39 8.96
N ARG A 516 21.56 -0.89 8.90
CA ARG A 516 22.71 -1.43 9.65
C ARG A 516 23.10 -2.83 9.19
N THR A 517 24.28 -3.26 9.61
CA THR A 517 24.68 -4.67 9.57
C THR A 517 24.46 -5.30 10.93
N THR A 518 23.76 -6.43 10.99
CA THR A 518 23.41 -7.14 12.24
C THR A 518 24.44 -8.19 12.61
N ILE A 519 24.94 -8.92 11.61
CA ILE A 519 25.89 -10.02 11.73
C ILE A 519 26.82 -10.01 10.50
N SER A 520 27.92 -10.76 10.55
CA SER A 520 28.81 -10.95 9.41
C SER A 520 28.22 -11.89 8.36
N GLU A 521 28.71 -11.79 7.11
CA GLU A 521 28.35 -12.70 6.02
C GLU A 521 28.69 -14.15 6.37
N GLN A 522 29.79 -14.38 7.11
CA GLN A 522 30.18 -15.71 7.56
C GLN A 522 29.15 -16.30 8.53
N THR A 523 28.66 -15.52 9.48
CA THR A 523 27.60 -15.96 10.41
C THR A 523 26.30 -16.20 9.64
N SER A 524 25.94 -15.30 8.72
CA SER A 524 24.76 -15.44 7.86
C SER A 524 24.80 -16.75 7.03
N ALA A 525 25.93 -17.08 6.42
CA ALA A 525 26.10 -18.34 5.68
C ALA A 525 25.86 -19.56 6.59
N LYS A 526 26.37 -19.54 7.83
CA LYS A 526 26.13 -20.63 8.79
C LYS A 526 24.67 -20.74 9.21
N ILE A 527 23.98 -19.64 9.40
CA ILE A 527 22.55 -19.65 9.70
C ILE A 527 21.74 -20.21 8.52
N LYS A 528 22.09 -19.89 7.27
CA LYS A 528 21.47 -20.53 6.09
C LYS A 528 21.64 -22.05 6.11
N ASP A 529 22.86 -22.56 6.34
CA ASP A 529 23.12 -24.00 6.46
C ASP A 529 22.18 -24.66 7.50
N TYR A 530 22.06 -24.05 8.67
CA TYR A 530 21.23 -24.60 9.76
C TYR A 530 19.73 -24.50 9.44
N LEU A 531 19.29 -23.45 8.75
CA LEU A 531 17.90 -23.31 8.32
C LEU A 531 17.54 -24.30 7.21
N TYR A 532 18.46 -24.61 6.30
CA TYR A 532 18.28 -25.69 5.34
C TYR A 532 18.10 -27.03 6.05
N SER A 533 18.92 -27.34 7.07
CA SER A 533 18.79 -28.57 7.85
C SER A 533 17.48 -28.67 8.61
N THR A 534 16.81 -27.56 8.96
CA THR A 534 15.47 -27.61 9.56
C THR A 534 14.41 -28.18 8.63
N MET A 535 14.64 -28.14 7.32
CA MET A 535 13.73 -28.65 6.29
C MET A 535 14.16 -30.02 5.74
N TYR A 536 15.45 -30.21 5.49
CA TYR A 536 15.98 -31.38 4.78
C TYR A 536 16.81 -32.34 5.65
N GLY A 537 17.13 -31.95 6.88
CA GLY A 537 17.95 -32.76 7.77
C GLY A 537 17.37 -34.14 8.07
N SER A 538 18.24 -35.12 8.14
CA SER A 538 17.89 -36.51 8.42
C SER A 538 17.51 -36.73 9.87
N VAL A 539 16.86 -37.86 10.17
CA VAL A 539 16.59 -38.29 11.53
C VAL A 539 17.90 -38.68 12.19
N ASP A 540 18.17 -38.16 13.40
CA ASP A 540 19.37 -38.51 14.16
C ASP A 540 19.24 -39.86 14.90
N GLY A 541 20.34 -40.29 15.52
CA GLY A 541 20.37 -41.54 16.27
C GLY A 541 19.44 -41.61 17.51
N ASN A 542 18.88 -40.45 17.93
CA ASN A 542 17.91 -40.33 19.04
C ASN A 542 16.45 -40.20 18.52
N GLY A 543 16.24 -40.40 17.24
CA GLY A 543 14.90 -40.27 16.61
C GLY A 543 14.39 -38.85 16.53
N ASN A 544 15.26 -37.83 16.64
CA ASN A 544 14.89 -36.44 16.37
C ASN A 544 14.85 -36.18 14.86
N SER A 545 13.88 -35.43 14.39
CA SER A 545 13.72 -35.12 12.95
C SER A 545 13.57 -33.63 12.73
N ALA A 546 13.90 -33.21 11.52
CA ALA A 546 13.70 -31.84 11.04
C ALA A 546 12.23 -31.40 11.20
N THR A 547 12.02 -30.19 11.72
CA THR A 547 10.69 -29.68 12.09
C THR A 547 9.96 -29.01 10.93
N GLY A 548 10.66 -28.59 9.88
CA GLY A 548 10.13 -27.83 8.72
C GLY A 548 9.75 -28.67 7.51
N LYS A 549 9.80 -30.00 7.60
CA LYS A 549 9.62 -30.93 6.44
C LYS A 549 8.34 -30.71 5.65
N LYS A 550 7.25 -30.31 6.31
CA LYS A 550 5.93 -30.14 5.65
C LYS A 550 5.87 -28.85 4.77
N ALA A 551 6.81 -27.93 4.97
CA ALA A 551 6.88 -26.71 4.16
C ALA A 551 7.69 -26.89 2.87
N ARG A 552 8.35 -28.02 2.65
CA ARG A 552 9.15 -28.27 1.45
C ARG A 552 8.29 -28.20 0.18
N VAL A 553 8.80 -27.53 -0.84
CA VAL A 553 8.31 -27.57 -2.21
C VAL A 553 9.28 -28.42 -3.02
N ALA A 554 8.76 -29.42 -3.73
CA ALA A 554 9.57 -30.36 -4.48
C ALA A 554 10.37 -29.64 -5.58
N GLY A 555 11.64 -29.99 -5.75
CA GLY A 555 12.56 -29.40 -6.74
C GLY A 555 13.32 -28.15 -6.27
N TYR A 556 13.01 -27.58 -5.09
CA TYR A 556 13.61 -26.34 -4.62
C TYR A 556 14.41 -26.53 -3.33
N ALA A 557 15.63 -25.97 -3.29
CA ALA A 557 16.40 -25.82 -2.06
C ALA A 557 15.95 -24.58 -1.29
N MET A 558 15.53 -24.76 -0.04
CA MET A 558 14.96 -23.71 0.79
C MET A 558 15.42 -23.85 2.24
N GLY A 559 15.34 -22.75 2.98
CA GLY A 559 15.56 -22.76 4.43
C GLY A 559 14.37 -22.19 5.20
N GLY A 560 14.17 -22.64 6.43
CA GLY A 560 13.05 -22.09 7.22
C GLY A 560 13.08 -22.47 8.69
N LYS A 561 12.14 -21.91 9.46
CA LYS A 561 12.00 -22.15 10.89
C LYS A 561 10.54 -22.18 11.32
N THR A 562 10.18 -23.21 12.06
CA THR A 562 8.88 -23.36 12.72
C THR A 562 8.78 -22.54 13.99
N GLY A 563 7.61 -21.97 14.25
CA GLY A 563 7.27 -21.28 15.50
C GLY A 563 6.05 -21.90 16.20
N THR A 564 6.05 -21.85 17.51
CA THR A 564 4.91 -22.22 18.36
C THR A 564 5.01 -21.42 19.65
N ALA A 565 4.02 -20.58 19.91
CA ALA A 565 3.92 -19.80 21.14
C ALA A 565 2.58 -20.08 21.83
N GLN A 566 2.64 -20.48 23.10
CA GLN A 566 1.44 -20.62 23.91
C GLN A 566 0.96 -19.23 24.34
N LYS A 567 -0.31 -18.91 24.16
CA LYS A 567 -0.87 -17.61 24.53
C LYS A 567 -1.04 -17.43 26.03
N ILE A 568 -1.02 -16.20 26.48
CA ILE A 568 -1.28 -15.83 27.87
C ILE A 568 -2.80 -15.65 28.06
N PRO A 569 -3.40 -16.15 29.16
CA PRO A 569 -2.77 -16.89 30.25
C PRO A 569 -2.34 -18.32 29.84
N ARG A 570 -1.14 -18.74 30.27
CA ARG A 570 -0.62 -20.08 29.96
C ARG A 570 -1.56 -21.16 30.47
N GLY A 571 -1.70 -22.24 29.69
CA GLY A 571 -2.56 -23.38 30.05
C GLY A 571 -4.00 -23.29 29.57
N ASN A 572 -4.39 -22.23 28.87
CA ASN A 572 -5.72 -22.06 28.25
C ASN A 572 -5.94 -22.93 27.00
N GLY A 573 -4.89 -23.57 26.49
CA GLY A 573 -4.94 -24.40 25.26
C GLY A 573 -4.82 -23.61 23.95
N ASN A 574 -4.70 -22.29 24.01
CA ASN A 574 -4.59 -21.42 22.83
C ASN A 574 -3.11 -21.20 22.45
N TYR A 575 -2.84 -21.33 21.17
CA TYR A 575 -1.51 -21.19 20.59
C TYR A 575 -1.54 -20.28 19.35
N LEU A 576 -0.44 -19.56 19.14
CA LEU A 576 -0.05 -19.00 17.88
C LEU A 576 1.03 -19.89 17.28
N VAL A 577 0.81 -20.39 16.08
CA VAL A 577 1.78 -21.22 15.35
C VAL A 577 2.22 -20.50 14.09
N SER A 578 3.47 -20.72 13.68
CA SER A 578 4.04 -19.95 12.58
C SER A 578 5.11 -20.75 11.82
N PHE A 579 5.40 -20.28 10.61
CA PHE A 579 6.53 -20.71 9.83
C PHE A 579 7.11 -19.52 9.06
N ILE A 580 8.41 -19.33 9.17
CA ILE A 580 9.17 -18.37 8.36
C ILE A 580 10.22 -19.12 7.55
N GLY A 581 10.31 -18.84 6.27
CA GLY A 581 11.26 -19.47 5.38
C GLY A 581 11.60 -18.59 4.21
N TYR A 582 12.56 -19.02 3.41
CA TYR A 582 13.09 -18.29 2.27
C TYR A 582 13.51 -19.22 1.15
N ALA A 583 13.58 -18.69 -0.05
CA ALA A 583 14.08 -19.34 -1.25
C ALA A 583 14.76 -18.33 -2.19
N PRO A 584 15.70 -18.80 -3.07
CA PRO A 584 16.42 -20.08 -2.97
C PRO A 584 17.38 -20.09 -1.76
N TYR A 585 17.90 -21.26 -1.43
CA TYR A 585 18.79 -21.43 -0.28
C TYR A 585 20.10 -20.67 -0.39
N ASP A 586 20.75 -20.71 -1.56
CA ASP A 586 22.05 -20.11 -1.82
C ASP A 586 21.98 -18.58 -1.92
N GLU A 587 21.05 -18.05 -2.72
CA GLU A 587 20.84 -16.62 -2.97
C GLU A 587 19.40 -16.22 -2.63
N PRO A 588 19.07 -15.97 -1.37
CA PRO A 588 17.72 -15.65 -0.95
C PRO A 588 17.10 -14.46 -1.71
N GLN A 589 15.99 -14.70 -2.40
CA GLN A 589 15.24 -13.70 -3.17
C GLN A 589 13.87 -13.37 -2.56
N VAL A 590 13.32 -14.32 -1.81
CA VAL A 590 12.03 -14.13 -1.15
C VAL A 590 12.03 -14.75 0.23
N VAL A 591 11.56 -13.99 1.21
CA VAL A 591 11.19 -14.46 2.55
C VAL A 591 9.67 -14.48 2.61
N CYS A 592 9.11 -15.59 3.08
CA CYS A 592 7.69 -15.72 3.36
C CYS A 592 7.49 -16.05 4.83
N TYR A 593 6.65 -15.31 5.53
CA TYR A 593 6.34 -15.50 6.94
C TYR A 593 4.83 -15.65 7.14
N VAL A 594 4.43 -16.82 7.65
CA VAL A 594 3.01 -17.17 7.91
C VAL A 594 2.80 -17.37 9.39
N ILE A 595 1.71 -16.83 9.92
CA ILE A 595 1.20 -17.13 11.25
C ILE A 595 -0.25 -17.63 11.20
N VAL A 596 -0.61 -18.48 12.14
CA VAL A 596 -1.98 -18.94 12.42
C VAL A 596 -2.22 -18.80 13.91
N ASP A 597 -3.05 -17.85 14.30
CA ASP A 597 -3.43 -17.58 15.68
C ASP A 597 -4.72 -18.33 16.03
N GLU A 598 -4.68 -19.16 17.05
CA GLU A 598 -5.79 -19.97 17.54
C GLU A 598 -6.49 -20.78 16.43
N PRO A 599 -5.78 -21.69 15.73
CA PRO A 599 -6.39 -22.53 14.71
C PRO A 599 -7.59 -23.31 15.25
N ASN A 600 -8.63 -23.45 14.45
CA ASN A 600 -9.84 -24.18 14.83
C ASN A 600 -9.62 -25.71 14.78
N ALA A 601 -8.82 -26.22 15.72
CA ALA A 601 -8.42 -27.61 15.81
C ALA A 601 -8.35 -28.09 17.27
N ALA A 602 -8.58 -29.39 17.48
CA ALA A 602 -8.49 -29.99 18.80
C ALA A 602 -7.06 -29.95 19.39
N TYR A 603 -6.04 -29.96 18.55
CA TYR A 603 -4.64 -29.87 18.90
C TYR A 603 -4.01 -28.69 18.16
N GLN A 604 -3.86 -27.56 18.85
CA GLN A 604 -3.35 -26.31 18.25
C GLN A 604 -1.81 -26.24 18.15
N PRO A 605 -0.99 -26.82 19.10
CA PRO A 605 0.45 -26.59 19.15
C PRO A 605 1.24 -27.35 18.07
N THR A 606 0.82 -27.22 16.82
CA THR A 606 1.53 -27.74 15.65
C THR A 606 1.71 -26.69 14.58
N SER A 607 2.95 -26.45 14.19
CA SER A 607 3.28 -25.53 13.08
C SER A 607 2.86 -26.05 11.70
N SER A 608 2.27 -27.26 11.62
CA SER A 608 1.80 -27.83 10.35
C SER A 608 0.81 -26.92 9.65
N PHE A 609 -0.05 -26.22 10.40
CA PHE A 609 -1.01 -25.26 9.84
C PHE A 609 -0.32 -24.12 9.08
N ALA A 610 0.69 -23.51 9.66
CA ALA A 610 1.43 -22.44 8.99
C ALA A 610 2.32 -22.96 7.85
N GLN A 611 2.87 -24.19 7.98
CA GLN A 611 3.65 -24.84 6.92
C GLN A 611 2.79 -25.18 5.69
N GLU A 612 1.54 -25.55 5.88
CA GLU A 612 0.58 -25.84 4.83
C GLU A 612 0.33 -24.60 3.97
N ILE A 613 -0.02 -23.48 4.58
CA ILE A 613 -0.23 -22.20 3.88
C ILE A 613 1.06 -21.75 3.19
N TRP A 614 2.18 -21.80 3.90
CA TRP A 614 3.47 -21.40 3.37
C TRP A 614 3.87 -22.18 2.12
N LYS A 615 3.69 -23.51 2.15
CA LYS A 615 3.95 -24.39 1.01
C LYS A 615 3.07 -24.04 -0.18
N GLU A 616 1.76 -23.84 0.03
CA GLU A 616 0.81 -23.48 -1.02
C GLU A 616 1.18 -22.14 -1.68
N VAL A 617 1.53 -21.13 -0.88
CA VAL A 617 2.00 -19.82 -1.37
C VAL A 617 3.27 -19.98 -2.19
N MET A 618 4.29 -20.65 -1.64
CA MET A 618 5.60 -20.76 -2.30
C MET A 618 5.56 -21.62 -3.56
N GLN A 619 4.73 -22.66 -3.60
CA GLN A 619 4.57 -23.53 -4.77
C GLN A 619 4.07 -22.75 -6.00
N LYS A 620 3.21 -21.75 -5.79
CA LYS A 620 2.74 -20.85 -6.85
C LYS A 620 3.74 -19.70 -7.12
N SER A 621 4.37 -19.19 -6.07
CA SER A 621 5.21 -17.98 -6.15
C SER A 621 6.59 -18.23 -6.76
N LEU A 622 7.23 -19.38 -6.49
CA LEU A 622 8.60 -19.65 -6.95
C LEU A 622 8.71 -19.61 -8.49
N PRO A 623 7.88 -20.34 -9.27
CA PRO A 623 7.95 -20.24 -10.72
C PRO A 623 7.54 -18.84 -11.24
N TYR A 624 6.59 -18.17 -10.61
CA TYR A 624 6.20 -16.80 -10.97
C TYR A 624 7.35 -15.80 -10.81
N LEU A 625 8.15 -15.95 -9.73
CA LEU A 625 9.33 -15.14 -9.47
C LEU A 625 10.55 -15.52 -10.34
N ASN A 626 10.38 -16.48 -11.27
CA ASN A 626 11.47 -17.06 -12.07
C ASN A 626 12.59 -17.68 -11.22
N ILE A 627 12.24 -18.21 -10.05
CA ILE A 627 13.12 -19.01 -9.23
C ILE A 627 13.03 -20.43 -9.75
N TYR A 628 14.12 -20.93 -10.32
CA TYR A 628 14.17 -22.25 -10.94
C TYR A 628 14.40 -23.35 -9.90
N GLU A 629 14.04 -24.56 -10.26
CA GLU A 629 14.32 -25.76 -9.48
C GLU A 629 15.83 -25.98 -9.40
N THR A 630 16.34 -26.20 -8.18
CA THR A 630 17.78 -26.27 -7.88
C THR A 630 18.22 -27.62 -7.35
N GLU A 631 17.27 -28.49 -6.97
CA GLU A 631 17.56 -29.81 -6.38
C GLU A 631 16.64 -30.89 -6.96
N GLU A 632 17.16 -32.12 -7.03
CA GLU A 632 16.28 -33.27 -7.23
C GLU A 632 15.33 -33.42 -6.06
N PRO A 633 14.05 -33.75 -6.32
CA PRO A 633 13.08 -33.91 -5.24
C PRO A 633 13.50 -35.04 -4.31
N PRO A 634 13.43 -34.84 -2.98
CA PRO A 634 13.66 -35.90 -2.01
C PRO A 634 12.78 -37.13 -2.29
N ALA A 635 13.26 -38.32 -1.95
CA ALA A 635 12.55 -39.57 -2.26
C ALA A 635 11.11 -39.63 -1.74
N ASP A 636 10.84 -38.94 -0.62
CA ASP A 636 9.49 -38.80 -0.02
C ASP A 636 8.60 -37.75 -0.71
N MET A 637 9.07 -37.07 -1.75
CA MET A 637 8.35 -36.05 -2.52
C MET A 637 8.28 -36.31 -4.03
N ILE A 638 8.80 -37.44 -4.51
CA ILE A 638 8.85 -37.76 -5.94
C ILE A 638 7.43 -37.83 -6.54
N ASP A 639 6.48 -38.45 -5.84
CA ASP A 639 5.10 -38.57 -6.33
C ASP A 639 4.43 -37.19 -6.44
N GLU A 640 4.64 -36.31 -5.47
CA GLU A 640 4.15 -34.94 -5.49
C GLU A 640 4.80 -34.13 -6.63
N TYR A 641 6.10 -34.25 -6.80
CA TYR A 641 6.84 -33.62 -7.88
C TYR A 641 6.29 -33.99 -9.26
N ASN A 642 6.12 -35.30 -9.48
CA ASN A 642 5.59 -35.82 -10.74
C ASN A 642 4.14 -35.36 -11.00
N ALA A 643 3.30 -35.32 -9.95
CA ALA A 643 1.92 -34.84 -10.07
C ALA A 643 1.86 -33.35 -10.45
N THR A 644 2.71 -32.52 -9.80
CA THR A 644 2.77 -31.08 -10.10
C THR A 644 3.26 -30.81 -11.53
N HIS A 645 4.25 -31.59 -12.01
CA HIS A 645 4.76 -31.47 -13.38
C HIS A 645 3.77 -31.96 -14.42
N ALA A 646 3.01 -33.03 -14.13
CA ALA A 646 1.96 -33.52 -15.02
C ALA A 646 0.83 -32.48 -15.17
N GLN A 647 0.43 -31.81 -14.08
CA GLN A 647 -0.56 -30.72 -14.12
C GLN A 647 -0.07 -29.53 -14.96
N LYS A 648 1.19 -29.11 -14.78
CA LYS A 648 1.77 -28.01 -15.57
C LYS A 648 1.81 -28.32 -17.07
N VAL A 649 2.08 -29.57 -17.45
CA VAL A 649 2.04 -30.01 -18.86
C VAL A 649 0.63 -29.96 -19.40
N GLU A 650 -0.37 -30.46 -18.65
CA GLU A 650 -1.77 -30.43 -19.03
C GLU A 650 -2.33 -29.01 -19.14
N GLU A 651 -1.97 -28.12 -18.22
CA GLU A 651 -2.33 -26.70 -18.27
C GLU A 651 -1.69 -25.99 -19.48
N ALA A 652 -0.43 -26.29 -19.80
CA ALA A 652 0.24 -25.75 -20.98
C ALA A 652 -0.39 -26.25 -22.29
N GLU A 653 -0.72 -27.55 -22.38
CA GLU A 653 -1.39 -28.13 -23.52
C GLU A 653 -2.83 -27.58 -23.70
N ASN A 654 -3.54 -27.32 -22.60
CA ASN A 654 -4.88 -26.70 -22.64
C ASN A 654 -4.79 -25.23 -23.07
N ALA A 655 -3.80 -24.46 -22.59
CA ALA A 655 -3.56 -23.07 -22.99
C ALA A 655 -3.20 -22.97 -24.50
N GLU A 656 -2.41 -23.91 -25.01
CA GLU A 656 -2.13 -24.01 -26.46
C GLU A 656 -3.36 -24.46 -27.25
N GLY A 657 -4.22 -25.31 -26.67
CA GLY A 657 -5.49 -25.75 -27.25
C GLY A 657 -6.54 -24.64 -27.36
N GLU A 658 -6.61 -23.74 -26.38
CA GLU A 658 -7.50 -22.58 -26.42
C GLU A 658 -7.03 -21.51 -27.41
N THR A 659 -5.72 -21.35 -27.61
CA THR A 659 -5.17 -20.44 -28.64
C THR A 659 -5.36 -20.99 -30.05
N SER A 660 -5.37 -22.32 -30.24
CA SER A 660 -5.61 -22.92 -31.55
C SER A 660 -7.09 -23.07 -31.93
N GLY A 661 -8.01 -22.92 -30.98
CA GLY A 661 -9.47 -23.02 -31.21
C GLY A 661 -10.15 -21.74 -31.71
N ASN A 662 -9.46 -20.60 -31.75
CA ASN A 662 -10.05 -19.29 -32.06
C ASN A 662 -9.44 -18.59 -33.28
N THR A 663 -8.76 -19.30 -34.17
CA THR A 663 -8.23 -18.73 -35.42
C THR A 663 -8.99 -19.27 -36.63
N SER A 664 -10.25 -18.86 -36.77
CA SER A 664 -10.97 -18.81 -38.05
C SER A 664 -11.74 -17.49 -38.17
N LYS A 665 -11.07 -16.38 -38.00
CA LYS A 665 -11.40 -15.08 -38.62
C LYS A 665 -10.27 -14.79 -39.58
N GLU A 666 -10.55 -14.85 -40.87
CA GLU A 666 -9.69 -14.30 -41.92
C GLU A 666 -9.37 -12.86 -41.56
N GLU A 667 -8.14 -12.64 -41.10
CA GLU A 667 -7.60 -11.29 -41.01
C GLU A 667 -7.47 -10.77 -42.44
N GLY A 668 -8.20 -9.72 -42.77
CA GLY A 668 -8.03 -9.00 -44.01
C GLY A 668 -6.62 -8.45 -44.15
N PRO A 669 -6.19 -8.07 -45.39
CA PRO A 669 -4.82 -7.61 -45.64
C PRO A 669 -4.44 -6.42 -44.77
N ILE A 670 -3.25 -6.46 -44.14
CA ILE A 670 -2.70 -5.35 -43.37
C ILE A 670 -2.26 -4.28 -44.38
N ILE A 671 -2.89 -3.11 -44.33
CA ILE A 671 -2.58 -1.98 -45.20
C ILE A 671 -1.69 -0.99 -44.43
N ASP A 672 -0.58 -0.57 -45.03
CA ASP A 672 0.29 0.47 -44.50
C ASP A 672 -0.46 1.81 -44.45
N PRO A 673 -0.65 2.42 -43.27
CA PRO A 673 -1.41 3.67 -43.12
C PRO A 673 -0.76 4.90 -43.78
N GLN A 674 0.52 4.82 -44.20
CA GLN A 674 1.22 5.92 -44.90
C GLN A 674 1.22 5.77 -46.40
N THR A 675 1.23 4.56 -46.93
CA THR A 675 1.32 4.31 -48.38
C THR A 675 0.04 3.77 -49.00
N GLY A 676 -0.86 3.19 -48.19
CA GLY A 676 -2.10 2.57 -48.65
C GLY A 676 -1.91 1.24 -49.40
N GLU A 677 -0.70 0.64 -49.35
CA GLU A 677 -0.39 -0.62 -50.00
C GLU A 677 -0.44 -1.80 -49.01
N GLU A 678 -0.72 -3.00 -49.52
CA GLU A 678 -0.78 -4.24 -48.76
C GLU A 678 0.62 -4.67 -48.32
N VAL A 679 0.83 -4.76 -46.99
CA VAL A 679 2.10 -5.27 -46.39
C VAL A 679 2.16 -6.78 -46.52
N LYS A 680 2.95 -7.30 -47.46
CA LYS A 680 3.19 -8.73 -47.59
C LYS A 680 4.05 -9.23 -46.43
N LYS A 681 3.54 -10.19 -45.65
CA LYS A 681 4.31 -10.88 -44.60
C LYS A 681 5.59 -11.50 -45.25
N PRO A 682 6.78 -11.35 -44.64
CA PRO A 682 7.99 -11.98 -45.14
C PRO A 682 7.82 -13.52 -45.13
N ASP A 683 8.23 -14.14 -46.21
CA ASP A 683 8.23 -15.62 -46.36
C ASP A 683 9.41 -16.19 -45.55
N LEU A 684 9.17 -16.55 -44.30
CA LEU A 684 10.13 -17.09 -43.36
C LEU A 684 10.69 -18.47 -43.79
N SER A 685 10.08 -19.12 -44.77
CA SER A 685 10.55 -20.40 -45.29
C SER A 685 11.90 -20.30 -46.06
N LYS A 686 12.41 -19.08 -46.27
CA LYS A 686 13.66 -18.78 -46.98
C LYS A 686 14.71 -18.10 -46.10
N ASP A 687 14.46 -17.96 -44.78
CA ASP A 687 15.45 -17.39 -43.87
C ASP A 687 16.59 -18.41 -43.65
N PRO A 688 17.84 -18.04 -43.97
CA PRO A 688 19.01 -18.93 -43.83
C PRO A 688 19.32 -19.28 -42.37
N ASN A 689 18.77 -18.56 -41.40
CA ASN A 689 18.97 -18.77 -39.96
C ASN A 689 17.95 -19.72 -39.33
N ILE A 690 16.98 -20.20 -40.11
CA ILE A 690 15.96 -21.16 -39.62
C ILE A 690 16.35 -22.56 -40.17
N ASP A 691 16.35 -23.56 -39.27
CA ASP A 691 16.46 -24.96 -39.64
C ASP A 691 15.19 -25.42 -40.32
N GLN A 692 15.26 -25.72 -41.60
CA GLN A 692 14.14 -26.06 -42.46
C GLN A 692 13.44 -27.38 -42.06
N SER A 693 14.06 -28.18 -41.16
CA SER A 693 13.50 -29.46 -40.71
C SER A 693 12.75 -29.33 -39.38
N THR A 694 13.09 -28.35 -38.55
CA THR A 694 12.50 -28.17 -37.22
C THR A 694 11.73 -26.87 -37.07
N GLY A 695 11.89 -25.90 -37.98
CA GLY A 695 11.27 -24.57 -37.91
C GLY A 695 11.84 -23.66 -36.80
N MET A 696 12.95 -24.05 -36.18
CA MET A 696 13.59 -23.30 -35.11
C MET A 696 14.83 -22.53 -35.61
N LEU A 697 15.21 -21.45 -34.91
CA LEU A 697 16.47 -20.75 -35.15
C LEU A 697 17.66 -21.69 -34.93
N LYS A 698 18.62 -21.70 -35.88
CA LYS A 698 19.85 -22.47 -35.75
C LYS A 698 20.64 -21.97 -34.55
N ASP A 699 21.16 -22.89 -33.75
CA ASP A 699 22.04 -22.57 -32.61
C ASP A 699 23.37 -22.01 -33.13
N LEU A 700 23.59 -20.70 -32.96
CA LEU A 700 24.79 -19.96 -33.42
C LEU A 700 25.94 -20.00 -32.40
N THR A 701 25.91 -20.90 -31.41
CA THR A 701 26.96 -20.98 -30.37
C THR A 701 28.15 -21.85 -30.72
N GLN A 702 28.24 -22.43 -31.95
CA GLN A 702 29.43 -23.16 -32.40
C GLN A 702 29.97 -22.58 -33.72
N ASP A 703 31.17 -21.97 -33.59
CA ASP A 703 32.11 -21.60 -34.65
C ASP A 703 31.60 -20.68 -35.77
N ASP A 704 31.74 -19.34 -35.52
CA ASP A 704 32.45 -18.51 -36.51
C ASP A 704 32.84 -17.18 -35.84
N ALA A 705 34.14 -16.92 -35.83
CA ALA A 705 34.79 -15.77 -35.26
C ALA A 705 34.29 -14.47 -35.95
N TYR A 706 33.87 -13.49 -35.17
CA TYR A 706 33.66 -12.11 -35.65
C TYR A 706 34.97 -11.54 -36.28
N PRO A 707 34.90 -10.85 -37.40
CA PRO A 707 36.05 -10.17 -37.96
C PRO A 707 36.49 -9.04 -37.03
N SER A 708 37.79 -8.98 -36.76
CA SER A 708 38.46 -8.09 -35.79
C SER A 708 38.53 -6.60 -36.17
N GLU A 709 37.65 -6.09 -37.01
CA GLU A 709 37.71 -4.69 -37.52
C GLU A 709 36.76 -3.69 -36.86
N ILE A 710 35.95 -4.07 -35.84
CA ILE A 710 35.00 -3.15 -35.17
C ILE A 710 35.45 -2.68 -33.78
N LEU A 711 36.62 -3.11 -33.27
CA LEU A 711 37.10 -2.79 -31.93
C LEU A 711 38.13 -1.64 -31.83
N GLU A 712 38.40 -0.89 -32.90
CA GLU A 712 39.42 0.18 -32.86
C GLU A 712 38.90 1.64 -32.78
N ASN A 713 37.62 1.89 -32.51
CA ASN A 713 37.12 3.27 -32.45
C ASN A 713 36.26 3.60 -31.24
N VAL A 714 36.62 3.15 -30.03
CA VAL A 714 36.07 3.77 -28.78
C VAL A 714 37.21 3.94 -27.79
N GLN A 715 37.94 5.07 -27.89
CA GLN A 715 38.74 5.59 -26.76
C GLN A 715 37.86 6.46 -25.88
N PRO A 716 37.89 6.29 -24.56
CA PRO A 716 37.28 7.25 -23.62
C PRO A 716 38.24 8.45 -23.47
N SER A 717 37.73 9.64 -23.73
CA SER A 717 38.40 10.89 -23.38
C SER A 717 38.38 11.05 -21.86
N MET A 718 39.52 10.88 -21.22
CA MET A 718 39.79 11.53 -19.93
C MET A 718 40.09 13.01 -20.20
N ASP A 719 39.33 13.87 -19.56
CA ASP A 719 39.80 15.23 -19.25
C ASP A 719 39.74 15.41 -17.74
N GLU A 720 40.94 15.43 -17.17
CA GLU A 720 41.26 16.05 -15.90
C GLU A 720 41.10 17.56 -16.07
N THR A 721 40.46 18.28 -15.13
CA THR A 721 41.04 19.45 -14.45
C THR A 721 40.01 20.10 -13.52
N GLU A 722 40.48 20.27 -12.25
CA GLU A 722 40.18 21.18 -11.13
C GLU A 722 38.86 20.98 -10.33
#